data_805ad0a9bbbc83ce58d13c9107b183c0
#
_entry.id   805ad0a9bbbc83ce58d13c9107b183c0
#
_cell.length_a   1.000
_cell.length_b   1.000
_cell.length_c   1.000
_cell.angle_alpha   90.00
_cell.angle_beta   90.00
_cell.angle_gamma   90.00
#
_symmetry.space_group_name_H-M   'P 1'
#
loop_
_entity.id
_entity.type
_entity.pdbx_description
1 polymer ?
#
loop_
_entity_poly.entity_id
_entity_poly.type
_entity_poly.pdbx_seq_one_letter_code
_entity_poly.pdbx_strand_id
1 'polypeptide(L)'
;MSNGFLPISKQDMIDEGIEQLDFVYVCGDAYVDHPSFGHAIIARLLQAHGYTVGIISQPDWKDDESISILGVPRLGFLVSAGNMDSMVNHYSVSKKRRTKDSFTPGGVMGKRPDYATVVYCNLIRHTYKKIPIIIGGIEASLRRMAHYDYWSNKVKRSILLDSGADIISYGMGERSIIEIADALDSGMDVKDITFIDGTVFKTKDRDIIYDAIELPDYDVIKEDKREFARSFYIQYCNTDPFCAKRLIEPYDNSTLVVQNPPQKPLSQEEMDEVYALPYMRTYHPSYEEAGGVPAISEVKFSLISNRGCFGGCNFCALTFHQGRIIQTRSHESIIEEAKLITQDKDFKGYIHDVGGPTANFRQPACKKQLTRGACPTKQCLFPKPCKNLIVDHSDYIQLLRELRALPKVKKVFIRSGIRFDYLMYDKDKTFLRELCEYHVSGQLKVAPEHISNAVLSRLGKPSVEVYNSFVKAYKDMNKKIGKEQYLVPYLMSSHPGSTLKEAIELAEYLRDLGYMPEQVQDFYPTPSTISTCMYYTGLDPATLKPVYVTTNPHEKAMQRALIQYRNPKNYDLVHEALVKAGREDLIGFDKKCLIKPRKMHTDGGWDRKRSKSDKNSNSSYGSGKNAGIKKTTKNVTERKKNSNGVSTAGTAHKKKTIRNVHKKKR
;
A
#
# COMPACT_ATOMS: atom_id res chain seq x y z
N MET A 1 -33.00 -16.41 4.12
CA MET A 1 -31.93 -16.72 5.10
C MET A 1 -30.72 -15.86 4.74
N SER A 2 -30.18 -15.14 5.70
CA SER A 2 -28.97 -14.35 5.54
C SER A 2 -27.87 -15.25 4.95
N ASN A 3 -27.15 -14.75 3.93
CA ASN A 3 -26.04 -15.47 3.32
C ASN A 3 -24.74 -15.35 4.14
N GLY A 4 -24.84 -14.80 5.36
CA GLY A 4 -23.73 -14.55 6.29
C GLY A 4 -22.92 -13.28 6.00
N PHE A 5 -23.16 -12.59 4.89
CA PHE A 5 -22.59 -11.27 4.61
C PHE A 5 -23.39 -10.16 5.29
N LEU A 6 -22.78 -9.01 5.51
CA LEU A 6 -23.49 -7.82 5.96
C LEU A 6 -24.35 -7.25 4.80
N PRO A 7 -25.49 -6.58 5.12
CA PRO A 7 -26.40 -6.02 4.12
C PRO A 7 -25.72 -5.10 3.12
N ILE A 8 -25.99 -5.32 1.83
CA ILE A 8 -25.59 -4.43 0.72
C ILE A 8 -26.80 -3.88 -0.06
N SER A 9 -28.02 -4.34 0.29
CA SER A 9 -29.26 -3.94 -0.33
C SER A 9 -30.39 -3.82 0.69
N LYS A 10 -31.48 -3.14 0.33
CA LYS A 10 -32.70 -3.11 1.16
C LYS A 10 -33.31 -4.51 1.36
N GLN A 11 -33.16 -5.39 0.38
CA GLN A 11 -33.66 -6.75 0.52
C GLN A 11 -32.88 -7.51 1.60
N ASP A 12 -31.56 -7.35 1.66
CA ASP A 12 -30.76 -7.98 2.72
C ASP A 12 -31.18 -7.48 4.11
N MET A 13 -31.49 -6.16 4.24
CA MET A 13 -32.01 -5.58 5.48
C MET A 13 -33.34 -6.21 5.88
N ILE A 14 -34.26 -6.38 4.93
CA ILE A 14 -35.58 -7.01 5.16
C ILE A 14 -35.39 -8.47 5.61
N ASP A 15 -34.52 -9.21 4.93
CA ASP A 15 -34.25 -10.62 5.22
C ASP A 15 -33.64 -10.82 6.64
N GLU A 16 -32.94 -9.81 7.16
CA GLU A 16 -32.37 -9.77 8.50
C GLU A 16 -33.26 -9.06 9.54
N GLY A 17 -34.42 -8.56 9.14
CA GLY A 17 -35.38 -7.84 10.03
C GLY A 17 -34.87 -6.47 10.49
N ILE A 18 -34.00 -5.83 9.70
CA ILE A 18 -33.43 -4.52 9.99
C ILE A 18 -34.26 -3.43 9.28
N GLU A 19 -34.90 -2.57 10.06
CA GLU A 19 -35.67 -1.42 9.53
C GLU A 19 -34.74 -0.25 9.18
N GLN A 20 -33.77 0.05 10.05
CA GLN A 20 -32.79 1.11 9.88
C GLN A 20 -31.41 0.64 10.38
N LEU A 21 -30.36 0.92 9.62
CA LEU A 21 -28.99 0.64 10.01
C LEU A 21 -28.47 1.72 10.96
N ASP A 22 -27.63 1.33 11.91
CA ASP A 22 -26.89 2.26 12.75
C ASP A 22 -25.79 2.96 11.94
N PHE A 23 -25.04 2.19 11.18
CA PHE A 23 -23.98 2.71 10.32
C PHE A 23 -24.11 2.19 8.89
N VAL A 24 -23.73 3.05 7.94
CA VAL A 24 -23.50 2.66 6.55
C VAL A 24 -22.02 2.88 6.23
N TYR A 25 -21.32 1.80 5.89
CA TYR A 25 -19.90 1.87 5.52
C TYR A 25 -19.73 2.02 4.01
N VAL A 26 -19.18 3.14 3.57
CA VAL A 26 -18.87 3.45 2.16
C VAL A 26 -17.40 3.15 1.89
N CYS A 27 -17.15 2.23 0.97
CA CYS A 27 -15.80 1.74 0.68
C CYS A 27 -15.40 1.89 -0.80
N GLY A 28 -14.17 2.28 -1.05
CA GLY A 28 -13.60 2.32 -2.40
C GLY A 28 -13.20 0.95 -2.97
N ASP A 29 -13.13 -0.10 -2.13
CA ASP A 29 -12.94 -1.48 -2.57
C ASP A 29 -14.28 -2.18 -2.75
N ALA A 30 -14.35 -3.22 -3.57
CA ALA A 30 -15.44 -4.18 -3.57
C ALA A 30 -15.57 -4.85 -2.19
N TYR A 31 -16.76 -5.27 -1.82
CA TYR A 31 -16.99 -5.92 -0.53
C TYR A 31 -16.34 -7.31 -0.50
N VAL A 32 -15.24 -7.40 0.23
CA VAL A 32 -14.55 -8.64 0.59
C VAL A 32 -14.59 -8.77 2.10
N ASP A 33 -15.34 -9.74 2.60
CA ASP A 33 -15.50 -9.99 4.02
C ASP A 33 -14.36 -10.88 4.54
N HIS A 34 -13.22 -10.27 4.78
CA HIS A 34 -11.98 -10.95 5.17
C HIS A 34 -11.16 -10.09 6.13
N PRO A 35 -10.50 -10.67 7.16
CA PRO A 35 -9.73 -9.91 8.17
C PRO A 35 -8.47 -9.20 7.62
N SER A 36 -8.21 -9.26 6.32
CA SER A 36 -7.20 -8.44 5.64
C SER A 36 -7.78 -7.15 5.04
N PHE A 37 -9.08 -6.88 5.21
CA PHE A 37 -9.76 -5.72 4.66
C PHE A 37 -10.33 -4.87 5.79
N GLY A 38 -9.92 -3.59 5.82
CA GLY A 38 -10.28 -2.68 6.90
C GLY A 38 -11.79 -2.47 7.06
N HIS A 39 -12.54 -2.41 5.96
CA HIS A 39 -14.00 -2.28 6.02
C HIS A 39 -14.68 -3.51 6.65
N ALA A 40 -14.17 -4.71 6.38
CA ALA A 40 -14.69 -5.93 6.99
C ALA A 40 -14.40 -5.96 8.49
N ILE A 41 -13.17 -5.62 8.91
CA ILE A 41 -12.79 -5.56 10.33
C ILE A 41 -13.70 -4.61 11.10
N ILE A 42 -13.79 -3.37 10.64
CA ILE A 42 -14.56 -2.32 11.35
C ILE A 42 -16.06 -2.67 11.38
N ALA A 43 -16.63 -3.11 10.26
CA ALA A 43 -18.04 -3.44 10.19
C ALA A 43 -18.41 -4.67 11.04
N ARG A 44 -17.59 -5.73 11.02
CA ARG A 44 -17.80 -6.92 11.86
C ARG A 44 -17.59 -6.62 13.34
N LEU A 45 -16.65 -5.74 13.66
CA LEU A 45 -16.40 -5.34 15.05
C LEU A 45 -17.60 -4.56 15.61
N LEU A 46 -18.15 -3.60 14.85
CA LEU A 46 -19.38 -2.88 15.22
C LEU A 46 -20.56 -3.85 15.37
N GLN A 47 -20.71 -4.81 14.45
CA GLN A 47 -21.75 -5.85 14.56
C GLN A 47 -21.61 -6.67 15.85
N ALA A 48 -20.37 -7.04 16.23
CA ALA A 48 -20.11 -7.77 17.46
C ALA A 48 -20.44 -6.96 18.73
N HIS A 49 -20.42 -5.63 18.62
CA HIS A 49 -20.83 -4.71 19.69
C HIS A 49 -22.32 -4.33 19.64
N GLY A 50 -23.13 -5.00 18.83
CA GLY A 50 -24.58 -4.84 18.78
C GLY A 50 -25.08 -3.77 17.81
N TYR A 51 -24.20 -3.13 17.02
CA TYR A 51 -24.60 -2.16 16.01
C TYR A 51 -24.94 -2.84 14.68
N THR A 52 -25.97 -2.35 14.00
CA THR A 52 -26.31 -2.80 12.66
C THR A 52 -25.52 -2.01 11.61
N VAL A 53 -24.86 -2.74 10.69
CA VAL A 53 -23.96 -2.12 9.70
C VAL A 53 -24.27 -2.65 8.31
N GLY A 54 -24.45 -1.73 7.34
CA GLY A 54 -24.55 -2.08 5.92
C GLY A 54 -23.35 -1.57 5.13
N ILE A 55 -23.05 -2.19 3.99
CA ILE A 55 -21.89 -1.87 3.16
C ILE A 55 -22.32 -1.33 1.80
N ILE A 56 -21.87 -0.14 1.45
CA ILE A 56 -21.94 0.41 0.08
C ILE A 56 -20.54 0.40 -0.52
N SER A 57 -20.27 -0.57 -1.37
CA SER A 57 -18.98 -0.74 -2.03
C SER A 57 -18.98 -0.07 -3.40
N GLN A 58 -18.00 0.81 -3.62
CA GLN A 58 -17.78 1.48 -4.92
C GLN A 58 -19.06 2.13 -5.48
N PRO A 59 -19.76 3.01 -4.70
CA PRO A 59 -20.93 3.70 -5.22
C PRO A 59 -20.59 4.45 -6.51
N ASP A 60 -21.54 4.58 -7.41
CA ASP A 60 -21.34 5.41 -8.62
C ASP A 60 -21.27 6.88 -8.19
N TRP A 61 -20.07 7.39 -8.11
CA TRP A 61 -19.77 8.76 -7.67
C TRP A 61 -20.31 9.85 -8.61
N LYS A 62 -20.97 9.47 -9.70
CA LYS A 62 -21.68 10.37 -10.63
C LYS A 62 -23.20 10.37 -10.42
N ASP A 63 -23.67 9.51 -9.51
CA ASP A 63 -25.08 9.33 -9.24
C ASP A 63 -25.33 9.41 -7.72
N ASP A 64 -26.05 10.45 -7.32
CA ASP A 64 -26.38 10.70 -5.92
C ASP A 64 -27.27 9.61 -5.31
N GLU A 65 -28.06 8.88 -6.12
CA GLU A 65 -28.90 7.79 -5.64
C GLU A 65 -28.08 6.61 -5.14
N SER A 66 -26.87 6.42 -5.68
CA SER A 66 -25.99 5.31 -5.33
C SER A 66 -25.60 5.28 -3.85
N ILE A 67 -25.63 6.42 -3.15
CA ILE A 67 -25.29 6.52 -1.73
C ILE A 67 -26.50 6.31 -0.82
N SER A 68 -27.71 6.29 -1.35
CA SER A 68 -28.97 6.19 -0.60
C SER A 68 -29.61 4.80 -0.65
N ILE A 69 -28.98 3.83 -1.30
CA ILE A 69 -29.51 2.48 -1.53
C ILE A 69 -29.88 1.73 -0.25
N LEU A 70 -29.20 2.01 0.88
CA LEU A 70 -29.49 1.43 2.19
C LEU A 70 -30.30 2.37 3.11
N GLY A 71 -30.67 3.54 2.63
CA GLY A 71 -31.38 4.55 3.43
C GLY A 71 -30.45 5.38 4.32
N VAL A 72 -31.07 6.12 5.26
CA VAL A 72 -30.38 7.01 6.19
C VAL A 72 -29.93 6.20 7.40
N PRO A 73 -28.63 6.14 7.73
CA PRO A 73 -28.18 5.49 8.97
C PRO A 73 -28.59 6.31 10.20
N ARG A 74 -28.80 5.63 11.33
CA ARG A 74 -29.19 6.26 12.60
C ARG A 74 -28.03 7.09 13.20
N LEU A 75 -26.81 6.56 13.18
CA LEU A 75 -25.64 7.16 13.82
C LEU A 75 -24.70 7.84 12.83
N GLY A 76 -24.48 7.28 11.63
CA GLY A 76 -23.62 7.95 10.67
C GLY A 76 -23.07 7.09 9.55
N PHE A 77 -22.35 7.76 8.66
CA PHE A 77 -21.56 7.11 7.60
C PHE A 77 -20.13 6.91 8.02
N LEU A 78 -19.57 5.72 7.72
CA LEU A 78 -18.14 5.42 7.80
C LEU A 78 -17.59 5.42 6.39
N VAL A 79 -16.49 6.11 6.13
CA VAL A 79 -15.95 6.25 4.77
C VAL A 79 -14.47 5.94 4.69
N SER A 80 -14.08 5.09 3.75
CA SER A 80 -12.67 4.84 3.41
C SER A 80 -12.44 4.68 1.92
N ALA A 81 -11.22 4.96 1.47
CA ALA A 81 -10.79 4.69 0.09
C ALA A 81 -10.58 3.20 -0.20
N GLY A 82 -10.64 2.33 0.81
CA GLY A 82 -10.31 0.91 0.74
C GLY A 82 -8.93 0.60 1.33
N ASN A 83 -8.41 -0.59 1.01
CA ASN A 83 -7.12 -1.08 1.53
C ASN A 83 -5.90 -0.29 1.04
N MET A 84 -6.04 0.41 -0.07
CA MET A 84 -5.01 1.28 -0.62
C MET A 84 -5.50 2.71 -0.77
N ASP A 85 -4.55 3.64 -0.68
CA ASP A 85 -4.76 5.02 -1.13
C ASP A 85 -5.22 5.03 -2.59
N SER A 86 -6.29 5.76 -2.90
CA SER A 86 -6.91 5.77 -4.23
C SER A 86 -5.94 6.22 -5.31
N MET A 87 -5.13 7.26 -5.02
CA MET A 87 -4.16 7.79 -5.98
C MET A 87 -3.00 6.82 -6.21
N VAL A 88 -2.51 6.15 -5.14
CA VAL A 88 -1.47 5.10 -5.25
C VAL A 88 -2.00 3.90 -6.03
N ASN A 89 -3.25 3.53 -5.84
CA ASN A 89 -3.88 2.44 -6.60
C ASN A 89 -4.05 2.77 -8.07
N HIS A 90 -4.42 4.01 -8.41
CA HIS A 90 -4.75 4.41 -9.78
C HIS A 90 -3.54 4.76 -10.63
N TYR A 91 -2.46 5.28 -10.04
CA TYR A 91 -1.36 5.85 -10.81
C TYR A 91 -0.01 5.24 -10.44
N SER A 92 0.86 5.13 -11.43
CA SER A 92 2.28 4.89 -11.22
C SER A 92 2.99 6.17 -10.77
N VAL A 93 4.24 6.06 -10.31
CA VAL A 93 5.08 7.23 -9.97
C VAL A 93 5.26 8.20 -11.14
N SER A 94 5.24 7.69 -12.37
CA SER A 94 5.27 8.54 -13.59
C SER A 94 3.91 9.16 -13.95
N LYS A 95 2.95 9.14 -13.01
CA LYS A 95 1.58 9.67 -13.16
C LYS A 95 0.78 9.03 -14.32
N LYS A 96 1.18 7.85 -14.76
CA LYS A 96 0.42 7.06 -15.75
C LYS A 96 -0.66 6.26 -15.04
N ARG A 97 -1.90 6.36 -15.53
CA ARG A 97 -3.02 5.58 -15.01
C ARG A 97 -2.78 4.09 -15.23
N ARG A 98 -3.06 3.29 -14.21
CA ARG A 98 -3.01 1.82 -14.29
C ARG A 98 -4.22 1.31 -15.07
N THR A 99 -4.10 0.13 -15.63
CA THR A 99 -5.14 -0.50 -16.45
C THR A 99 -6.00 -1.50 -15.69
N LYS A 100 -5.60 -1.84 -14.45
CA LYS A 100 -6.29 -2.81 -13.59
C LYS A 100 -6.34 -2.31 -12.15
N ASP A 101 -7.46 -2.58 -11.49
CA ASP A 101 -7.66 -2.42 -10.06
C ASP A 101 -8.02 -3.78 -9.45
N SER A 102 -7.10 -4.37 -8.69
CA SER A 102 -7.30 -5.71 -8.10
C SER A 102 -8.40 -5.73 -7.04
N PHE A 103 -8.79 -4.59 -6.52
CA PHE A 103 -9.83 -4.45 -5.49
C PHE A 103 -11.23 -4.18 -6.07
N THR A 104 -11.38 -4.29 -7.38
CA THR A 104 -12.65 -4.08 -8.10
C THR A 104 -13.11 -5.39 -8.73
N PRO A 105 -14.42 -5.66 -8.86
CA PRO A 105 -14.93 -6.85 -9.52
C PRO A 105 -14.37 -6.98 -10.95
N GLY A 106 -13.86 -8.17 -11.29
CA GLY A 106 -13.19 -8.43 -12.56
C GLY A 106 -11.87 -7.68 -12.79
N GLY A 107 -11.37 -6.96 -11.79
CA GLY A 107 -10.15 -6.14 -11.91
C GLY A 107 -10.31 -4.89 -12.78
N VAL A 108 -11.54 -4.41 -12.96
CA VAL A 108 -11.87 -3.28 -13.85
C VAL A 108 -11.44 -1.95 -13.23
N MET A 109 -10.61 -1.18 -13.95
CA MET A 109 -10.19 0.15 -13.50
C MET A 109 -11.29 1.19 -13.72
N GLY A 110 -11.43 2.12 -12.76
CA GLY A 110 -12.25 3.34 -12.91
C GLY A 110 -13.59 3.33 -12.17
N LYS A 111 -13.92 2.28 -11.42
CA LYS A 111 -15.08 2.29 -10.52
C LYS A 111 -14.84 3.15 -9.28
N ARG A 112 -13.65 3.11 -8.74
CA ARG A 112 -13.22 3.99 -7.65
C ARG A 112 -12.86 5.37 -8.21
N PRO A 113 -13.26 6.50 -7.61
CA PRO A 113 -12.81 7.82 -8.01
C PRO A 113 -11.37 8.11 -7.53
N ASP A 114 -10.73 9.10 -8.14
CA ASP A 114 -9.53 9.72 -7.59
C ASP A 114 -9.90 10.47 -6.30
N TYR A 115 -9.02 10.44 -5.28
CA TYR A 115 -9.31 10.99 -3.94
C TYR A 115 -10.62 10.46 -3.36
N ALA A 116 -10.78 9.14 -3.39
CA ALA A 116 -12.06 8.46 -3.13
C ALA A 116 -12.73 8.90 -1.82
N THR A 117 -11.97 9.05 -0.73
CA THR A 117 -12.53 9.49 0.57
C THR A 117 -13.21 10.85 0.45
N VAL A 118 -12.57 11.82 -0.22
CA VAL A 118 -13.14 13.16 -0.41
C VAL A 118 -14.39 13.12 -1.29
N VAL A 119 -14.32 12.37 -2.39
CA VAL A 119 -15.45 12.27 -3.35
C VAL A 119 -16.67 11.63 -2.70
N TYR A 120 -16.48 10.54 -1.96
CA TYR A 120 -17.60 9.86 -1.29
C TYR A 120 -18.19 10.72 -0.17
N CYS A 121 -17.39 11.44 0.61
CA CYS A 121 -17.93 12.36 1.60
C CYS A 121 -18.73 13.50 0.97
N ASN A 122 -18.27 14.05 -0.16
CA ASN A 122 -19.02 15.08 -0.89
C ASN A 122 -20.35 14.54 -1.41
N LEU A 123 -20.37 13.30 -1.93
CA LEU A 123 -21.60 12.62 -2.36
C LEU A 123 -22.59 12.47 -1.20
N ILE A 124 -22.10 12.02 -0.02
CA ILE A 124 -22.91 11.92 1.19
C ILE A 124 -23.44 13.29 1.61
N ARG A 125 -22.59 14.33 1.66
CA ARG A 125 -23.02 15.69 2.06
C ARG A 125 -23.99 16.33 1.10
N HIS A 126 -23.91 16.02 -0.19
CA HIS A 126 -24.86 16.48 -1.17
C HIS A 126 -26.26 15.91 -0.90
N THR A 127 -26.33 14.61 -0.61
CA THR A 127 -27.58 13.89 -0.31
C THR A 127 -28.07 14.14 1.13
N TYR A 128 -27.15 14.08 2.12
CA TYR A 128 -27.46 14.14 3.55
C TYR A 128 -26.62 15.21 4.27
N LYS A 129 -27.19 16.40 4.45
CA LYS A 129 -26.44 17.58 4.91
C LYS A 129 -25.92 17.50 6.35
N LYS A 130 -26.59 16.77 7.26
CA LYS A 130 -26.34 16.83 8.72
C LYS A 130 -25.92 15.49 9.35
N ILE A 131 -25.95 14.40 8.61
CA ILE A 131 -25.59 13.08 9.15
C ILE A 131 -24.09 13.05 9.48
N PRO A 132 -23.67 12.50 10.63
CA PRO A 132 -22.26 12.34 10.96
C PRO A 132 -21.50 11.54 9.88
N ILE A 133 -20.31 12.02 9.53
CA ILE A 133 -19.38 11.32 8.62
C ILE A 133 -18.05 11.12 9.34
N ILE A 134 -17.71 9.87 9.58
CA ILE A 134 -16.44 9.45 10.15
C ILE A 134 -15.59 8.85 9.04
N ILE A 135 -14.43 9.42 8.77
CA ILE A 135 -13.49 8.89 7.76
C ILE A 135 -12.33 8.14 8.39
N GLY A 136 -11.86 7.11 7.71
CA GLY A 136 -10.77 6.28 8.21
C GLY A 136 -9.95 5.62 7.09
N GLY A 137 -9.16 4.62 7.47
CA GLY A 137 -8.28 3.90 6.57
C GLY A 137 -7.00 4.68 6.23
N ILE A 138 -6.17 4.08 5.34
CA ILE A 138 -4.83 4.61 5.07
C ILE A 138 -4.85 6.00 4.39
N GLU A 139 -5.79 6.25 3.48
CA GLU A 139 -5.88 7.53 2.77
C GLU A 139 -6.17 8.69 3.73
N ALA A 140 -7.12 8.52 4.65
CA ALA A 140 -7.43 9.51 5.67
C ALA A 140 -6.30 9.65 6.69
N SER A 141 -5.73 8.54 7.17
CA SER A 141 -4.64 8.55 8.15
C SER A 141 -3.42 9.33 7.67
N LEU A 142 -3.05 9.20 6.39
CA LEU A 142 -1.87 9.86 5.83
C LEU A 142 -2.10 11.31 5.42
N ARG A 143 -3.36 11.77 5.42
CA ARG A 143 -3.75 13.14 5.04
C ARG A 143 -4.47 13.89 6.16
N ARG A 144 -4.33 13.40 7.40
CA ARG A 144 -5.04 13.96 8.57
C ARG A 144 -4.63 15.36 8.95
N MET A 145 -3.41 15.78 8.60
CA MET A 145 -2.88 17.14 8.75
C MET A 145 -2.47 17.69 7.38
N ALA A 146 -1.95 18.92 7.31
CA ALA A 146 -1.38 19.46 6.08
C ALA A 146 -0.31 18.53 5.52
N HIS A 147 -0.39 18.25 4.22
CA HIS A 147 0.45 17.26 3.59
C HIS A 147 0.81 17.63 2.16
N TYR A 148 1.99 17.17 1.71
CA TYR A 148 2.35 17.30 0.30
C TYR A 148 1.63 16.25 -0.55
N ASP A 149 0.87 16.72 -1.54
CA ASP A 149 0.22 15.90 -2.54
C ASP A 149 1.07 15.81 -3.82
N TYR A 150 1.58 14.63 -4.10
CA TYR A 150 2.48 14.38 -5.22
C TYR A 150 1.84 14.64 -6.60
N TRP A 151 0.55 14.34 -6.76
CA TRP A 151 -0.14 14.45 -8.05
C TRP A 151 -0.41 15.90 -8.45
N SER A 152 -0.88 16.70 -7.51
CA SER A 152 -1.07 18.14 -7.73
C SER A 152 0.21 18.95 -7.54
N ASN A 153 1.27 18.37 -6.96
CA ASN A 153 2.52 19.01 -6.57
C ASN A 153 2.30 20.24 -5.66
N LYS A 154 1.39 20.11 -4.69
CA LYS A 154 0.99 21.17 -3.76
C LYS A 154 0.90 20.65 -2.34
N VAL A 155 1.05 21.53 -1.37
CA VAL A 155 0.62 21.27 0.01
C VAL A 155 -0.90 21.43 0.06
N LYS A 156 -1.59 20.39 0.54
CA LYS A 156 -3.04 20.38 0.76
C LYS A 156 -3.35 20.48 2.24
N ARG A 157 -4.54 20.97 2.54
CA ARG A 157 -5.10 21.01 3.89
C ARG A 157 -5.33 19.60 4.44
N SER A 158 -5.66 19.50 5.72
CA SER A 158 -6.21 18.29 6.29
C SER A 158 -7.38 17.76 5.46
N ILE A 159 -7.40 16.44 5.21
CA ILE A 159 -8.50 15.77 4.51
C ILE A 159 -9.83 15.94 5.24
N LEU A 160 -9.81 16.19 6.55
CA LEU A 160 -11.01 16.50 7.35
C LEU A 160 -11.74 17.75 6.81
N LEU A 161 -10.97 18.77 6.40
CA LEU A 161 -11.53 20.00 5.84
C LEU A 161 -11.91 19.82 4.37
N ASP A 162 -11.08 19.12 3.60
CA ASP A 162 -11.31 18.94 2.15
C ASP A 162 -12.49 17.98 1.87
N SER A 163 -12.76 17.01 2.75
CA SER A 163 -13.88 16.08 2.63
C SER A 163 -15.18 16.58 3.22
N GLY A 164 -15.13 17.58 4.12
CA GLY A 164 -16.30 17.98 4.91
C GLY A 164 -16.78 16.94 5.91
N ALA A 165 -15.97 15.94 6.24
CA ALA A 165 -16.24 14.97 7.31
C ALA A 165 -16.20 15.64 8.70
N ASP A 166 -16.70 14.93 9.70
CA ASP A 166 -16.77 15.43 11.08
C ASP A 166 -15.58 14.96 11.91
N ILE A 167 -15.19 13.68 11.79
CA ILE A 167 -14.10 13.05 12.54
C ILE A 167 -13.26 12.20 11.58
N ILE A 168 -11.94 12.16 11.81
CA ILE A 168 -11.06 11.12 11.28
C ILE A 168 -10.76 10.13 12.40
N SER A 169 -11.02 8.84 12.19
CA SER A 169 -10.44 7.75 12.95
C SER A 169 -9.18 7.28 12.23
N TYR A 170 -8.01 7.67 12.73
CA TYR A 170 -6.75 7.38 12.06
C TYR A 170 -6.00 6.20 12.70
N GLY A 171 -5.13 5.58 11.93
CA GLY A 171 -4.37 4.43 12.38
C GLY A 171 -5.19 3.14 12.33
N MET A 172 -5.00 2.30 13.35
CA MET A 172 -5.80 1.09 13.56
C MET A 172 -7.01 1.48 14.40
N GLY A 173 -8.17 1.49 13.77
CA GLY A 173 -9.37 2.17 14.28
C GLY A 173 -10.30 1.34 15.17
N GLU A 174 -9.89 0.12 15.59
CA GLU A 174 -10.78 -0.81 16.28
C GLU A 174 -11.37 -0.24 17.57
N ARG A 175 -10.55 0.34 18.44
CA ARG A 175 -11.04 0.93 19.70
C ARG A 175 -11.75 2.25 19.45
N SER A 176 -11.14 3.14 18.66
CA SER A 176 -11.71 4.47 18.44
C SER A 176 -13.08 4.42 17.77
N ILE A 177 -13.34 3.44 16.90
CA ILE A 177 -14.65 3.36 16.24
C ILE A 177 -15.75 2.92 17.21
N ILE A 178 -15.46 2.04 18.17
CA ILE A 178 -16.42 1.65 19.21
C ILE A 178 -16.68 2.83 20.13
N GLU A 179 -15.64 3.51 20.62
CA GLU A 179 -15.79 4.70 21.47
C GLU A 179 -16.61 5.82 20.76
N ILE A 180 -16.42 6.00 19.43
CA ILE A 180 -17.22 6.95 18.64
C ILE A 180 -18.67 6.45 18.52
N ALA A 181 -18.90 5.17 18.28
CA ALA A 181 -20.23 4.60 18.15
C ALA A 181 -21.03 4.73 19.46
N ASP A 182 -20.41 4.40 20.59
CA ASP A 182 -21.03 4.52 21.92
C ASP A 182 -21.35 5.98 22.26
N ALA A 183 -20.45 6.92 21.91
CA ALA A 183 -20.70 8.35 22.12
C ALA A 183 -21.91 8.86 21.29
N LEU A 184 -21.97 8.47 20.01
CA LEU A 184 -23.12 8.83 19.14
C LEU A 184 -24.41 8.16 19.61
N ASP A 185 -24.37 6.91 20.02
CA ASP A 185 -25.54 6.15 20.50
C ASP A 185 -26.08 6.71 21.82
N SER A 186 -25.20 7.27 22.66
CA SER A 186 -25.62 8.00 23.88
C SER A 186 -26.31 9.34 23.60
N GLY A 187 -26.39 9.76 22.31
CA GLY A 187 -27.00 11.02 21.89
C GLY A 187 -26.03 12.21 21.90
N MET A 188 -24.71 11.98 22.00
CA MET A 188 -23.72 13.05 21.91
C MET A 188 -23.65 13.60 20.49
N ASP A 189 -23.62 14.92 20.32
CA ASP A 189 -23.39 15.52 19.00
C ASP A 189 -21.96 15.22 18.54
N VAL A 190 -21.81 14.86 17.27
CA VAL A 190 -20.52 14.48 16.67
C VAL A 190 -19.43 15.55 16.87
N LYS A 191 -19.80 16.83 16.92
CA LYS A 191 -18.87 17.96 17.16
C LYS A 191 -18.30 17.98 18.58
N ASP A 192 -18.98 17.35 19.56
CA ASP A 192 -18.57 17.31 20.95
C ASP A 192 -17.69 16.07 21.25
N ILE A 193 -17.55 15.16 20.32
CA ILE A 193 -16.66 13.99 20.41
C ILE A 193 -15.22 14.43 20.11
N THR A 194 -14.57 15.04 21.12
CA THR A 194 -13.23 15.66 20.99
C THR A 194 -12.14 14.97 21.80
N PHE A 195 -12.51 13.94 22.58
CA PHE A 195 -11.67 13.34 23.62
C PHE A 195 -11.12 11.95 23.29
N ILE A 196 -11.54 11.35 22.19
CA ILE A 196 -11.19 9.96 21.83
C ILE A 196 -9.78 9.93 21.22
N ASP A 197 -8.90 9.09 21.75
CA ASP A 197 -7.58 8.83 21.18
C ASP A 197 -7.69 8.18 19.77
N GLY A 198 -6.72 8.44 18.89
CA GLY A 198 -6.76 7.96 17.52
C GLY A 198 -7.71 8.74 16.60
N THR A 199 -8.17 9.92 17.02
CA THR A 199 -9.07 10.78 16.24
C THR A 199 -8.47 12.12 15.86
N VAL A 200 -9.04 12.73 14.82
CA VAL A 200 -8.83 14.14 14.47
C VAL A 200 -10.18 14.79 14.31
N PHE A 201 -10.35 15.93 14.94
CA PHE A 201 -11.56 16.75 14.90
C PHE A 201 -11.23 18.19 14.52
N LYS A 202 -12.27 18.98 14.24
CA LYS A 202 -12.16 20.42 13.94
C LYS A 202 -12.98 21.23 14.95
N THR A 203 -12.46 22.36 15.38
CA THR A 203 -13.15 23.28 16.27
C THR A 203 -12.74 24.72 16.00
N LYS A 204 -13.53 25.68 16.52
CA LYS A 204 -13.15 27.09 16.64
C LYS A 204 -12.92 27.49 18.08
N ASP A 205 -13.30 26.63 19.01
CA ASP A 205 -13.13 26.83 20.44
C ASP A 205 -11.76 26.32 20.87
N ARG A 206 -10.91 27.23 21.30
CA ARG A 206 -9.56 26.92 21.78
C ARG A 206 -9.56 26.46 23.24
N ASP A 207 -10.58 26.83 24.00
CA ASP A 207 -10.63 26.57 25.44
C ASP A 207 -10.87 25.09 25.78
N ILE A 208 -11.38 24.33 24.81
CA ILE A 208 -11.53 22.86 24.94
C ILE A 208 -10.22 22.08 24.73
N ILE A 209 -9.14 22.76 24.28
CA ILE A 209 -7.89 22.11 23.92
C ILE A 209 -6.82 22.40 24.98
N TYR A 210 -6.33 21.36 25.62
CA TYR A 210 -5.28 21.44 26.63
C TYR A 210 -4.16 20.42 26.36
N ASP A 211 -2.96 20.68 26.90
CA ASP A 211 -1.74 19.88 26.76
C ASP A 211 -1.42 19.52 25.28
N ALA A 212 -1.43 20.53 24.42
CA ALA A 212 -1.24 20.37 22.99
C ALA A 212 0.03 21.08 22.51
N ILE A 213 0.57 20.60 21.39
CA ILE A 213 1.63 21.27 20.63
C ILE A 213 0.98 21.95 19.43
N GLU A 214 1.18 23.24 19.30
CA GLU A 214 0.73 24.00 18.15
C GLU A 214 1.74 23.89 17.00
N LEU A 215 1.27 23.49 15.85
CA LEU A 215 2.02 23.47 14.59
C LEU A 215 1.99 24.89 13.98
N PRO A 216 2.92 25.22 13.08
CA PRO A 216 2.79 26.41 12.26
C PRO A 216 1.45 26.46 11.53
N ASP A 217 0.91 27.65 11.32
CA ASP A 217 -0.31 27.88 10.55
C ASP A 217 -0.22 27.27 9.14
N TYR A 218 -1.35 26.75 8.61
CA TYR A 218 -1.39 26.12 7.29
C TYR A 218 -0.84 27.00 6.18
N ASP A 219 -1.13 28.31 6.18
CA ASP A 219 -0.64 29.21 5.12
C ASP A 219 0.88 29.38 5.20
N VAL A 220 1.45 29.39 6.40
CA VAL A 220 2.91 29.36 6.61
C VAL A 220 3.51 28.05 6.10
N ILE A 221 2.91 26.92 6.46
CA ILE A 221 3.37 25.57 6.01
C ILE A 221 3.34 25.46 4.48
N LYS A 222 2.34 26.03 3.85
CA LYS A 222 2.14 25.97 2.40
C LYS A 222 3.19 26.79 1.62
N GLU A 223 3.61 27.93 2.14
CA GLU A 223 4.53 28.85 1.48
C GLU A 223 6.01 28.58 1.85
N ASP A 224 6.29 28.16 3.09
CA ASP A 224 7.65 27.91 3.59
C ASP A 224 7.95 26.41 3.75
N LYS A 225 8.83 25.91 2.90
CA LYS A 225 9.31 24.52 2.93
C LYS A 225 10.02 24.15 4.23
N ARG A 226 10.64 25.11 4.90
CA ARG A 226 11.32 24.88 6.17
C ARG A 226 10.32 24.69 7.30
N GLU A 227 9.27 25.50 7.32
CA GLU A 227 8.18 25.36 8.28
C GLU A 227 7.36 24.09 8.02
N PHE A 228 7.15 23.70 6.74
CA PHE A 228 6.61 22.38 6.39
C PHE A 228 7.46 21.25 6.99
N ALA A 229 8.78 21.30 6.86
CA ALA A 229 9.66 20.27 7.40
C ALA A 229 9.61 20.22 8.94
N ARG A 230 9.51 21.36 9.62
CA ARG A 230 9.35 21.44 11.07
C ARG A 230 8.02 20.87 11.53
N SER A 231 6.91 21.29 10.92
CA SER A 231 5.57 20.77 11.19
C SER A 231 5.54 19.25 11.03
N PHE A 232 6.05 18.74 9.91
CA PHE A 232 6.14 17.30 9.67
C PHE A 232 6.95 16.57 10.74
N TYR A 233 8.11 17.13 11.16
CA TYR A 233 8.95 16.47 12.16
C TYR A 233 8.30 16.42 13.53
N ILE A 234 7.54 17.46 13.93
CA ILE A 234 6.72 17.44 15.15
C ILE A 234 5.67 16.32 15.06
N GLN A 235 4.96 16.21 13.92
CA GLN A 235 3.99 15.12 13.69
C GLN A 235 4.67 13.74 13.80
N TYR A 236 5.86 13.57 13.21
CA TYR A 236 6.61 12.32 13.25
C TYR A 236 7.01 11.92 14.69
N CYS A 237 7.43 12.88 15.49
CA CYS A 237 7.78 12.65 16.90
C CYS A 237 6.57 12.31 17.78
N ASN A 238 5.34 12.59 17.31
CA ASN A 238 4.09 12.36 18.03
C ASN A 238 3.26 11.20 17.40
N THR A 239 3.94 10.14 16.97
CA THR A 239 3.29 8.94 16.40
C THR A 239 3.15 7.78 17.38
N ASP A 240 3.57 7.93 18.64
CA ASP A 240 3.53 6.85 19.63
C ASP A 240 2.47 7.13 20.71
N PRO A 241 1.58 6.16 21.02
CA PRO A 241 0.43 6.37 21.90
C PRO A 241 0.79 6.60 23.38
N PHE A 242 2.02 6.31 23.81
CA PHE A 242 2.45 6.47 25.20
C PHE A 242 3.09 7.84 25.50
N CYS A 243 3.55 8.54 24.46
CA CYS A 243 4.29 9.78 24.63
C CYS A 243 3.87 10.91 23.69
N ALA A 244 2.94 10.65 22.76
CA ALA A 244 2.41 11.69 21.88
C ALA A 244 1.54 12.67 22.67
N LYS A 245 1.58 13.93 22.24
CA LYS A 245 0.67 14.98 22.66
C LYS A 245 -0.36 15.27 21.59
N ARG A 246 -1.42 15.96 21.95
CA ARG A 246 -2.32 16.57 20.97
C ARG A 246 -1.55 17.51 20.06
N LEU A 247 -1.92 17.57 18.79
CA LEU A 247 -1.36 18.53 17.84
C LEU A 247 -2.47 19.43 17.34
N ILE A 248 -2.19 20.72 17.27
CA ILE A 248 -3.12 21.73 16.75
C ILE A 248 -2.51 22.29 15.47
N GLU A 249 -3.26 22.26 14.38
CA GLU A 249 -2.89 22.93 13.12
C GLU A 249 -3.91 24.04 12.85
N PRO A 250 -3.51 25.31 12.97
CA PRO A 250 -4.38 26.44 12.70
C PRO A 250 -4.64 26.62 11.20
N TYR A 251 -5.87 27.07 10.88
CA TYR A 251 -6.34 27.38 9.53
C TYR A 251 -7.06 28.73 9.53
N ASP A 252 -7.37 29.25 8.35
CA ASP A 252 -8.16 30.44 8.17
C ASP A 252 -9.47 30.44 8.98
N ASN A 253 -9.99 31.62 9.28
CA ASN A 253 -11.24 31.82 10.00
C ASN A 253 -11.29 31.19 11.39
N SER A 254 -10.17 31.15 12.09
CA SER A 254 -10.03 30.58 13.44
C SER A 254 -10.37 29.09 13.52
N THR A 255 -10.40 28.39 12.43
CA THR A 255 -10.60 26.93 12.41
C THR A 255 -9.31 26.24 12.87
N LEU A 256 -9.42 25.36 13.84
CA LEU A 256 -8.34 24.52 14.33
C LEU A 256 -8.63 23.07 13.94
N VAL A 257 -7.65 22.38 13.37
CA VAL A 257 -7.67 20.92 13.23
C VAL A 257 -6.84 20.35 14.36
N VAL A 258 -7.44 19.51 15.17
CA VAL A 258 -6.85 18.94 16.38
C VAL A 258 -6.69 17.44 16.22
N GLN A 259 -5.46 16.96 16.28
CA GLN A 259 -5.14 15.53 16.33
C GLN A 259 -4.96 15.10 17.78
N ASN A 260 -5.78 14.19 18.26
CA ASN A 260 -5.57 13.49 19.54
C ASN A 260 -4.37 12.53 19.43
N PRO A 261 -3.77 12.09 20.56
CA PRO A 261 -2.76 11.04 20.53
C PRO A 261 -3.24 9.80 19.79
N PRO A 262 -2.32 8.98 19.23
CA PRO A 262 -2.71 7.71 18.62
C PRO A 262 -3.39 6.80 19.65
N GLN A 263 -4.34 5.98 19.21
CA GLN A 263 -4.95 4.94 20.06
C GLN A 263 -3.89 3.91 20.50
N LYS A 264 -4.02 3.40 21.72
CA LYS A 264 -3.11 2.38 22.24
C LYS A 264 -3.19 1.09 21.39
N PRO A 265 -2.06 0.37 21.25
CA PRO A 265 -2.06 -0.92 20.57
C PRO A 265 -3.06 -1.88 21.21
N LEU A 266 -3.69 -2.72 20.42
CA LEU A 266 -4.50 -3.81 20.92
C LEU A 266 -3.64 -4.79 21.73
N SER A 267 -4.19 -5.35 22.78
CA SER A 267 -3.60 -6.49 23.46
C SER A 267 -3.63 -7.73 22.56
N GLN A 268 -3.01 -8.83 22.99
CA GLN A 268 -3.05 -10.09 22.25
C GLN A 268 -4.47 -10.64 22.22
N GLU A 269 -5.18 -10.57 23.34
CA GLU A 269 -6.55 -11.00 23.50
C GLU A 269 -7.49 -10.23 22.56
N GLU A 270 -7.41 -8.90 22.55
CA GLU A 270 -8.20 -8.06 21.63
C GLU A 270 -7.86 -8.35 20.16
N MET A 271 -6.58 -8.59 19.85
CA MET A 271 -6.19 -9.03 18.51
C MET A 271 -6.85 -10.34 18.13
N ASP A 272 -6.85 -11.31 19.05
CA ASP A 272 -7.45 -12.64 18.82
C ASP A 272 -8.97 -12.53 18.63
N GLU A 273 -9.65 -11.70 19.43
CA GLU A 273 -11.08 -11.42 19.28
C GLU A 273 -11.40 -10.82 17.91
N VAL A 274 -10.64 -9.82 17.46
CA VAL A 274 -10.83 -9.23 16.12
C VAL A 274 -10.71 -10.25 15.00
N TYR A 275 -9.74 -11.18 15.09
CA TYR A 275 -9.54 -12.20 14.06
C TYR A 275 -10.47 -13.40 14.18
N ALA A 276 -11.15 -13.58 15.32
CA ALA A 276 -12.17 -14.60 15.55
C ALA A 276 -13.58 -14.18 15.05
N LEU A 277 -13.78 -12.92 14.67
CA LEU A 277 -15.07 -12.46 14.15
C LEU A 277 -15.54 -13.30 12.94
N PRO A 278 -16.86 -13.40 12.70
CA PRO A 278 -17.44 -14.33 11.74
C PRO A 278 -17.28 -13.87 10.27
N TYR A 279 -16.06 -13.74 9.81
CA TYR A 279 -15.77 -13.38 8.42
C TYR A 279 -16.14 -14.50 7.45
N MET A 280 -16.74 -14.16 6.31
CA MET A 280 -17.02 -15.09 5.22
C MET A 280 -15.74 -15.53 4.46
N ARG A 281 -14.62 -14.83 4.64
CA ARG A 281 -13.30 -15.09 4.04
C ARG A 281 -13.29 -15.11 2.52
N THR A 282 -14.24 -14.43 1.91
CA THR A 282 -14.40 -14.30 0.47
C THR A 282 -15.08 -12.98 0.11
N TYR A 283 -15.18 -12.70 -1.18
CA TYR A 283 -15.94 -11.56 -1.69
C TYR A 283 -17.44 -11.88 -1.75
N HIS A 284 -18.28 -10.84 -1.76
CA HIS A 284 -19.71 -10.99 -1.85
C HIS A 284 -20.14 -11.70 -3.15
N PRO A 285 -21.09 -12.65 -3.12
CA PRO A 285 -21.49 -13.46 -4.29
C PRO A 285 -21.97 -12.66 -5.51
N SER A 286 -22.49 -11.44 -5.33
CA SER A 286 -22.89 -10.56 -6.44
C SER A 286 -21.77 -10.24 -7.43
N TYR A 287 -20.51 -10.52 -7.09
CA TYR A 287 -19.36 -10.28 -7.97
C TYR A 287 -18.92 -11.48 -8.79
N GLU A 288 -19.57 -12.66 -8.63
CA GLU A 288 -19.20 -13.88 -9.37
C GLU A 288 -19.31 -13.71 -10.88
N GLU A 289 -20.40 -13.12 -11.37
CA GLU A 289 -20.61 -12.88 -12.80
C GLU A 289 -19.55 -11.95 -13.41
N ALA A 290 -19.00 -11.03 -12.62
CA ALA A 290 -17.92 -10.14 -13.02
C ALA A 290 -16.53 -10.81 -12.96
N GLY A 291 -16.43 -12.08 -12.56
CA GLY A 291 -15.19 -12.83 -12.37
C GLY A 291 -14.55 -12.66 -11.01
N GLY A 292 -15.33 -12.30 -9.99
CA GLY A 292 -14.89 -12.13 -8.60
C GLY A 292 -13.99 -10.91 -8.37
N VAL A 293 -13.35 -10.86 -7.20
CA VAL A 293 -12.43 -9.78 -6.81
C VAL A 293 -10.99 -10.32 -6.76
N PRO A 294 -10.09 -9.89 -7.69
CA PRO A 294 -8.75 -10.49 -7.80
C PRO A 294 -7.91 -10.43 -6.54
N ALA A 295 -8.09 -9.40 -5.69
CA ALA A 295 -7.33 -9.21 -4.45
C ALA A 295 -7.46 -10.38 -3.46
N ILE A 296 -8.57 -11.15 -3.51
CA ILE A 296 -8.77 -12.31 -2.62
C ILE A 296 -7.68 -13.38 -2.79
N SER A 297 -7.12 -13.52 -4.00
CA SER A 297 -6.11 -14.53 -4.30
C SER A 297 -4.82 -14.37 -3.48
N GLU A 298 -4.52 -13.17 -3.02
CA GLU A 298 -3.32 -12.89 -2.24
C GLU A 298 -3.51 -13.24 -0.75
N VAL A 299 -4.75 -13.20 -0.25
CA VAL A 299 -5.05 -13.31 1.18
C VAL A 299 -5.80 -14.58 1.57
N LYS A 300 -6.56 -15.20 0.66
CA LYS A 300 -7.46 -16.34 0.94
C LYS A 300 -6.82 -17.47 1.76
N PHE A 301 -5.56 -17.77 1.50
CA PHE A 301 -4.79 -18.83 2.20
C PHE A 301 -3.55 -18.25 2.88
N SER A 302 -3.65 -17.04 3.39
CA SER A 302 -2.59 -16.36 4.13
C SER A 302 -3.07 -16.01 5.53
N LEU A 303 -2.16 -16.00 6.50
CA LEU A 303 -2.43 -15.75 7.91
C LEU A 303 -1.71 -14.48 8.34
N ILE A 304 -2.43 -13.52 8.91
CA ILE A 304 -1.82 -12.36 9.54
C ILE A 304 -1.45 -12.73 10.97
N SER A 305 -0.16 -12.66 11.28
CA SER A 305 0.35 -13.04 12.61
C SER A 305 0.62 -11.81 13.51
N ASN A 306 0.83 -10.65 12.91
CA ASN A 306 1.19 -9.43 13.64
C ASN A 306 0.85 -8.17 12.85
N ARG A 307 0.73 -7.05 13.57
CA ARG A 307 0.61 -5.68 13.04
C ARG A 307 1.68 -4.80 13.65
N GLY A 308 1.91 -3.60 13.06
CA GLY A 308 2.95 -2.68 13.46
C GLY A 308 4.33 -3.06 12.91
N CYS A 309 5.27 -2.11 12.94
CA CYS A 309 6.63 -2.35 12.43
C CYS A 309 7.63 -1.38 13.07
N PHE A 310 8.55 -1.89 13.90
CA PHE A 310 9.63 -1.07 14.47
C PHE A 310 10.82 -0.84 13.51
N GLY A 311 10.72 -1.30 12.28
CA GLY A 311 11.73 -1.06 11.25
C GLY A 311 11.96 0.41 10.96
N GLY A 312 10.90 1.22 11.02
CA GLY A 312 10.98 2.68 10.94
C GLY A 312 11.62 3.23 9.66
N CYS A 313 11.47 2.54 8.53
CA CYS A 313 12.02 3.01 7.25
C CYS A 313 11.41 4.36 6.86
N ASN A 314 12.24 5.29 6.42
CA ASN A 314 11.87 6.69 6.21
C ASN A 314 10.82 6.90 5.08
N PHE A 315 10.69 5.96 4.16
CA PHE A 315 9.74 6.01 3.05
C PHE A 315 8.42 5.29 3.34
N CYS A 316 8.31 4.58 4.47
CA CYS A 316 7.20 3.67 4.74
C CYS A 316 6.09 4.35 5.55
N ALA A 317 4.87 4.29 5.04
CA ALA A 317 3.69 4.86 5.68
C ALA A 317 3.23 4.10 6.94
N LEU A 318 3.71 2.88 7.17
CA LEU A 318 3.28 2.04 8.29
C LEU A 318 3.51 2.70 9.65
N THR A 319 4.58 3.50 9.80
CA THR A 319 4.85 4.24 11.03
C THR A 319 3.68 5.17 11.41
N PHE A 320 3.04 5.80 10.41
CA PHE A 320 1.93 6.73 10.62
C PHE A 320 0.56 6.06 10.67
N HIS A 321 0.45 4.83 10.14
CA HIS A 321 -0.83 4.12 10.08
C HIS A 321 -0.93 3.00 11.11
N GLN A 322 0.05 2.07 11.18
CA GLN A 322 0.01 0.95 12.13
C GLN A 322 0.87 1.18 13.38
N GLY A 323 1.73 2.20 13.36
CA GLY A 323 2.65 2.48 14.45
C GLY A 323 3.89 1.57 14.47
N ARG A 324 4.71 1.76 15.52
CA ARG A 324 6.00 1.07 15.68
C ARG A 324 6.01 0.02 16.79
N ILE A 325 4.90 -0.20 17.46
CA ILE A 325 4.73 -1.24 18.47
C ILE A 325 4.11 -2.46 17.79
N ILE A 326 4.71 -3.61 18.03
CA ILE A 326 4.21 -4.87 17.47
C ILE A 326 3.01 -5.35 18.30
N GLN A 327 1.95 -5.70 17.61
CA GLN A 327 0.74 -6.33 18.13
C GLN A 327 0.67 -7.73 17.53
N THR A 328 0.66 -8.77 18.35
CA THR A 328 0.69 -10.15 17.90
C THR A 328 -0.59 -10.88 18.26
N ARG A 329 -0.97 -11.82 17.44
CA ARG A 329 -1.98 -12.82 17.77
C ARG A 329 -1.34 -14.01 18.50
N SER A 330 -2.12 -14.69 19.33
CA SER A 330 -1.72 -15.95 19.93
C SER A 330 -1.51 -17.04 18.88
N HIS A 331 -0.79 -18.09 19.23
CA HIS A 331 -0.66 -19.28 18.39
C HIS A 331 -2.02 -19.93 18.18
N GLU A 332 -2.81 -20.06 19.24
CA GLU A 332 -4.14 -20.63 19.23
C GLU A 332 -5.04 -19.97 18.20
N SER A 333 -5.12 -18.63 18.22
CA SER A 333 -5.91 -17.84 17.28
C SER A 333 -5.50 -18.09 15.83
N ILE A 334 -4.20 -18.14 15.54
CA ILE A 334 -3.67 -18.37 14.19
C ILE A 334 -3.91 -19.82 13.74
N ILE A 335 -3.78 -20.78 14.64
CA ILE A 335 -4.00 -22.20 14.36
C ILE A 335 -5.48 -22.48 14.09
N GLU A 336 -6.40 -21.89 14.86
CA GLU A 336 -7.83 -22.04 14.61
C GLU A 336 -8.21 -21.44 13.24
N GLU A 337 -7.68 -20.27 12.89
CA GLU A 337 -7.86 -19.71 11.54
C GLU A 337 -7.29 -20.63 10.45
N ALA A 338 -6.12 -21.21 10.68
CA ALA A 338 -5.51 -22.16 9.75
C ALA A 338 -6.38 -23.41 9.57
N LYS A 339 -6.98 -23.94 10.64
CA LYS A 339 -7.92 -25.06 10.55
C LYS A 339 -9.14 -24.73 9.69
N LEU A 340 -9.72 -23.51 9.83
CA LEU A 340 -10.80 -23.05 8.97
C LEU A 340 -10.37 -23.00 7.49
N ILE A 341 -9.19 -22.43 7.21
CA ILE A 341 -8.63 -22.36 5.86
C ILE A 341 -8.47 -23.76 5.23
N THR A 342 -8.06 -24.78 6.02
CA THR A 342 -7.87 -26.14 5.50
C THR A 342 -9.18 -26.85 5.13
N GLN A 343 -10.34 -26.31 5.53
CA GLN A 343 -11.66 -26.84 5.20
C GLN A 343 -12.17 -26.28 3.85
N ASP A 344 -11.61 -25.18 3.37
CA ASP A 344 -12.00 -24.60 2.09
C ASP A 344 -11.75 -25.62 0.94
N LYS A 345 -12.76 -25.76 0.06
CA LYS A 345 -12.71 -26.66 -1.11
C LYS A 345 -11.55 -26.41 -2.08
N ASP A 346 -11.06 -25.16 -2.10
CA ASP A 346 -9.98 -24.73 -2.98
C ASP A 346 -8.60 -24.91 -2.34
N PHE A 347 -8.53 -25.26 -1.05
CA PHE A 347 -7.27 -25.46 -0.35
C PHE A 347 -6.49 -26.66 -0.91
N LYS A 348 -5.29 -26.43 -1.41
CA LYS A 348 -4.42 -27.46 -2.01
C LYS A 348 -3.28 -27.92 -1.10
N GLY A 349 -3.34 -27.54 0.18
CA GLY A 349 -2.33 -27.88 1.19
C GLY A 349 -1.23 -26.81 1.35
N TYR A 350 -1.43 -25.61 0.84
CA TYR A 350 -0.43 -24.56 0.89
C TYR A 350 -0.95 -23.33 1.65
N ILE A 351 -0.36 -23.03 2.79
CA ILE A 351 -0.49 -21.74 3.44
C ILE A 351 0.49 -20.80 2.72
N HIS A 352 -0.05 -19.76 2.09
CA HIS A 352 0.71 -18.92 1.18
C HIS A 352 1.61 -17.94 1.89
N ASP A 353 1.23 -17.50 3.08
CA ASP A 353 1.99 -16.59 3.92
C ASP A 353 1.59 -16.70 5.38
N VAL A 354 2.53 -16.51 6.28
CA VAL A 354 2.31 -16.31 7.71
C VAL A 354 3.12 -15.09 8.11
N GLY A 355 2.46 -13.95 8.24
CA GLY A 355 3.22 -12.72 8.43
C GLY A 355 2.40 -11.50 8.76
N GLY A 356 2.92 -10.36 8.38
CA GLY A 356 2.38 -9.04 8.61
C GLY A 356 3.23 -8.01 7.87
N PRO A 357 3.32 -6.76 8.34
CA PRO A 357 4.17 -5.74 7.73
C PRO A 357 5.65 -6.16 7.63
N THR A 358 6.08 -6.98 8.56
CA THR A 358 7.39 -7.65 8.59
C THR A 358 7.19 -9.01 9.26
N ALA A 359 7.37 -10.09 8.51
CA ALA A 359 6.98 -11.44 8.97
C ALA A 359 7.68 -11.88 10.25
N ASN A 360 8.96 -11.59 10.39
CA ASN A 360 9.76 -12.01 11.53
C ASN A 360 9.77 -11.03 12.72
N PHE A 361 8.77 -10.13 12.81
CA PHE A 361 8.56 -9.28 13.98
C PHE A 361 7.36 -9.79 14.80
N ARG A 362 7.63 -10.64 15.78
CA ARG A 362 6.61 -11.24 16.63
C ARG A 362 6.61 -10.76 18.07
N GLN A 363 7.41 -9.73 18.37
CA GLN A 363 7.51 -9.16 19.72
C GLN A 363 7.89 -7.68 19.66
N PRO A 364 7.64 -6.90 20.71
CA PRO A 364 8.13 -5.54 20.83
C PRO A 364 9.66 -5.46 20.70
N ALA A 365 10.16 -4.37 20.10
CA ALA A 365 11.61 -4.21 19.89
C ALA A 365 12.41 -4.21 21.20
N CYS A 366 11.81 -3.81 22.32
CA CYS A 366 12.44 -3.83 23.64
C CYS A 366 11.38 -3.72 24.76
N LYS A 367 11.73 -4.11 25.98
CA LYS A 367 10.84 -4.03 27.16
C LYS A 367 10.29 -2.63 27.42
N LYS A 368 11.04 -1.59 27.04
CA LYS A 368 10.59 -0.19 27.17
C LYS A 368 9.33 0.13 26.37
N GLN A 369 9.15 -0.50 25.21
CA GLN A 369 7.97 -0.25 24.36
C GLN A 369 6.66 -0.60 25.04
N LEU A 370 6.67 -1.57 25.96
CA LEU A 370 5.46 -2.01 26.68
C LEU A 370 4.95 -0.97 27.70
N THR A 371 5.83 -0.08 28.20
CA THR A 371 5.48 0.87 29.27
C THR A 371 5.64 2.33 28.89
N ARG A 372 6.53 2.63 27.96
CA ARG A 372 6.91 4.01 27.57
C ARG A 372 6.82 4.24 26.05
N GLY A 373 6.33 3.25 25.30
CA GLY A 373 6.21 3.31 23.87
C GLY A 373 7.52 3.31 23.08
N ALA A 374 7.43 3.56 21.78
CA ALA A 374 8.56 3.69 20.88
C ALA A 374 9.26 5.05 21.06
N CYS A 375 10.58 5.07 20.95
CA CYS A 375 11.36 6.30 21.07
C CYS A 375 10.97 7.32 19.98
N PRO A 376 10.60 8.58 20.30
CA PRO A 376 10.14 9.55 19.30
C PRO A 376 11.19 9.86 18.21
N THR A 377 12.46 9.99 18.60
CA THR A 377 13.55 10.45 17.72
C THR A 377 14.57 9.38 17.35
N LYS A 378 14.36 8.10 17.78
CA LYS A 378 15.31 7.01 17.52
C LYS A 378 14.61 5.84 16.82
N GLN A 379 15.30 5.25 15.87
CA GLN A 379 14.89 4.00 15.22
C GLN A 379 15.59 2.81 15.89
N CYS A 380 14.91 1.65 15.92
CA CYS A 380 15.43 0.47 16.65
C CYS A 380 16.56 -0.24 15.90
N LEU A 381 16.57 -0.14 14.55
CA LEU A 381 17.50 -0.85 13.67
C LEU A 381 18.49 0.07 12.93
N PHE A 382 18.26 1.38 12.95
CA PHE A 382 19.06 2.36 12.22
C PHE A 382 19.54 3.49 13.16
N PRO A 383 20.78 4.03 12.95
CA PRO A 383 21.84 3.63 11.99
C PRO A 383 22.56 2.34 12.39
N LYS A 384 22.43 1.93 13.62
CA LYS A 384 22.91 0.65 14.18
C LYS A 384 21.83 0.09 15.10
N PRO A 385 21.78 -1.23 15.33
CA PRO A 385 20.81 -1.83 16.23
C PRO A 385 20.90 -1.19 17.61
N CYS A 386 19.74 -0.87 18.18
CA CYS A 386 19.64 -0.30 19.53
C CYS A 386 20.23 -1.31 20.55
N LYS A 387 20.94 -0.80 21.57
CA LYS A 387 21.50 -1.66 22.64
C LYS A 387 20.44 -2.45 23.40
N ASN A 388 19.21 -1.94 23.45
CA ASN A 388 18.08 -2.58 24.14
C ASN A 388 17.24 -3.46 23.20
N LEU A 389 17.62 -3.60 21.92
CA LEU A 389 16.88 -4.42 20.95
C LEU A 389 16.88 -5.88 21.40
N ILE A 390 15.70 -6.45 21.50
CA ILE A 390 15.49 -7.88 21.70
C ILE A 390 15.46 -8.52 20.32
N VAL A 391 16.32 -9.51 20.11
CA VAL A 391 16.38 -10.28 18.87
C VAL A 391 16.13 -11.74 19.22
N ASP A 392 14.94 -12.21 18.89
CA ASP A 392 14.50 -13.56 19.18
C ASP A 392 13.46 -14.00 18.15
N HIS A 393 13.64 -15.17 17.55
CA HIS A 393 12.72 -15.77 16.60
C HIS A 393 12.05 -17.06 17.13
N SER A 394 12.27 -17.41 18.41
CA SER A 394 11.79 -18.67 18.99
C SER A 394 10.27 -18.82 18.88
N ASP A 395 9.50 -17.77 19.21
CA ASP A 395 8.06 -17.75 19.09
C ASP A 395 7.59 -17.96 17.64
N TYR A 396 8.23 -17.28 16.69
CA TYR A 396 7.86 -17.45 15.29
C TYR A 396 8.21 -18.82 14.72
N ILE A 397 9.35 -19.38 15.11
CA ILE A 397 9.75 -20.76 14.75
C ILE A 397 8.71 -21.75 15.27
N GLN A 398 8.30 -21.60 16.53
CA GLN A 398 7.31 -22.48 17.17
C GLN A 398 5.98 -22.43 16.40
N LEU A 399 5.43 -21.24 16.14
CA LEU A 399 4.23 -21.05 15.34
C LEU A 399 4.31 -21.75 13.97
N LEU A 400 5.43 -21.55 13.25
CA LEU A 400 5.61 -22.15 11.94
C LEU A 400 5.68 -23.68 11.99
N ARG A 401 6.25 -24.25 13.05
CA ARG A 401 6.29 -25.71 13.28
C ARG A 401 4.90 -26.27 13.55
N GLU A 402 4.10 -25.60 14.38
CA GLU A 402 2.72 -25.97 14.68
C GLU A 402 1.84 -25.94 13.43
N LEU A 403 1.93 -24.89 12.63
CA LEU A 403 1.21 -24.78 11.37
C LEU A 403 1.59 -25.88 10.36
N ARG A 404 2.88 -26.27 10.30
CA ARG A 404 3.33 -27.39 9.44
C ARG A 404 2.82 -28.75 9.90
N ALA A 405 2.53 -28.89 11.19
CA ALA A 405 2.02 -30.15 11.77
C ALA A 405 0.52 -30.34 11.55
N LEU A 406 -0.22 -29.29 11.09
CA LEU A 406 -1.66 -29.40 10.90
C LEU A 406 -2.01 -30.41 9.79
N PRO A 407 -3.09 -31.19 9.97
CA PRO A 407 -3.61 -32.07 8.92
C PRO A 407 -3.92 -31.29 7.63
N LYS A 408 -3.71 -31.92 6.47
CA LYS A 408 -3.88 -31.34 5.13
C LYS A 408 -2.87 -30.25 4.76
N VAL A 409 -2.07 -29.69 5.69
CA VAL A 409 -1.02 -28.73 5.38
C VAL A 409 0.22 -29.45 4.83
N LYS A 410 0.58 -29.16 3.60
CA LYS A 410 1.78 -29.69 2.92
C LYS A 410 2.96 -28.77 3.07
N LYS A 411 2.72 -27.44 2.99
CA LYS A 411 3.75 -26.42 3.10
C LYS A 411 3.19 -25.11 3.66
N VAL A 412 4.02 -24.43 4.43
CA VAL A 412 3.80 -23.09 4.95
C VAL A 412 4.88 -22.19 4.38
N PHE A 413 4.49 -21.17 3.61
CA PHE A 413 5.42 -20.21 3.02
C PHE A 413 5.45 -18.89 3.80
N ILE A 414 6.57 -18.17 3.67
CA ILE A 414 6.73 -16.81 4.12
C ILE A 414 6.94 -15.95 2.86
N ARG A 415 5.93 -15.14 2.51
CA ARG A 415 5.94 -14.21 1.35
C ARG A 415 6.02 -12.76 1.77
N SER A 416 5.48 -12.41 2.94
CA SER A 416 5.73 -11.12 3.58
C SER A 416 7.23 -10.92 3.75
N GLY A 417 7.70 -9.71 3.56
CA GLY A 417 9.11 -9.43 3.67
C GLY A 417 9.67 -9.74 5.07
N ILE A 418 10.85 -10.33 5.11
CA ILE A 418 11.61 -10.46 6.35
C ILE A 418 12.60 -9.30 6.50
N ARG A 419 12.80 -8.86 7.74
CA ARG A 419 13.92 -7.97 8.07
C ARG A 419 15.18 -8.80 8.19
N PHE A 420 15.98 -8.78 7.11
CA PHE A 420 17.21 -9.55 7.03
C PHE A 420 18.28 -9.05 8.03
N ASP A 421 18.30 -7.76 8.35
CA ASP A 421 19.19 -7.19 9.37
C ASP A 421 18.83 -7.71 10.77
N TYR A 422 17.53 -7.72 11.15
CA TYR A 422 17.07 -8.29 12.41
C TYR A 422 17.44 -9.79 12.52
N LEU A 423 17.27 -10.54 11.43
CA LEU A 423 17.68 -11.94 11.36
C LEU A 423 19.20 -12.11 11.54
N MET A 424 20.00 -11.20 10.98
CA MET A 424 21.45 -11.27 11.09
C MET A 424 21.96 -10.98 12.50
N TYR A 425 21.22 -10.18 13.28
CA TYR A 425 21.55 -9.88 14.68
C TYR A 425 21.18 -11.03 15.62
N ASP A 426 20.38 -12.01 15.17
CA ASP A 426 20.11 -13.22 15.93
C ASP A 426 21.36 -14.11 16.01
N LYS A 427 21.74 -14.45 17.23
CA LYS A 427 22.86 -15.37 17.49
C LYS A 427 22.52 -16.81 17.13
N ASP A 428 21.25 -17.19 17.34
CA ASP A 428 20.70 -18.47 16.93
C ASP A 428 20.38 -18.47 15.42
N LYS A 429 20.96 -19.38 14.69
CA LYS A 429 20.74 -19.53 13.25
C LYS A 429 19.63 -20.50 12.90
N THR A 430 18.87 -20.98 13.88
CA THR A 430 17.76 -21.91 13.67
C THR A 430 16.70 -21.32 12.74
N PHE A 431 16.33 -20.04 12.92
CA PHE A 431 15.35 -19.42 12.03
C PHE A 431 15.87 -19.34 10.58
N LEU A 432 17.13 -18.94 10.35
CA LEU A 432 17.67 -18.91 8.99
C LEU A 432 17.68 -20.32 8.34
N ARG A 433 18.01 -21.35 9.11
CA ARG A 433 18.01 -22.74 8.64
C ARG A 433 16.59 -23.18 8.27
N GLU A 434 15.60 -23.04 9.18
CA GLU A 434 14.24 -23.48 8.93
C GLU A 434 13.55 -22.66 7.84
N LEU A 435 13.82 -21.36 7.75
CA LEU A 435 13.36 -20.52 6.66
C LEU A 435 13.77 -21.12 5.30
N CYS A 436 15.05 -21.42 5.13
CA CYS A 436 15.57 -22.02 3.89
C CYS A 436 15.05 -23.45 3.68
N GLU A 437 14.93 -24.24 4.74
CA GLU A 437 14.58 -25.65 4.66
C GLU A 437 13.07 -25.87 4.37
N TYR A 438 12.18 -25.05 4.94
CA TYR A 438 10.75 -25.30 4.92
C TYR A 438 9.89 -24.22 4.29
N HIS A 439 10.31 -22.92 4.35
CA HIS A 439 9.41 -21.79 4.14
C HIS A 439 9.65 -20.99 2.85
N VAL A 440 10.71 -21.30 2.11
CA VAL A 440 11.03 -20.67 0.82
C VAL A 440 10.66 -21.58 -0.34
N SER A 441 9.90 -21.06 -1.31
CA SER A 441 9.42 -21.80 -2.48
C SER A 441 10.38 -21.77 -3.69
N GLY A 442 11.68 -21.49 -3.46
CA GLY A 442 12.69 -21.32 -4.50
C GLY A 442 13.21 -19.88 -4.62
N GLN A 443 12.41 -18.90 -4.23
CA GLN A 443 12.78 -17.49 -4.22
C GLN A 443 12.39 -16.83 -2.89
N LEU A 444 13.34 -16.12 -2.28
CA LEU A 444 13.10 -15.27 -1.12
C LEU A 444 13.21 -13.82 -1.53
N LYS A 445 12.12 -13.06 -1.33
CA LYS A 445 12.07 -11.63 -1.57
C LYS A 445 12.64 -10.89 -0.36
N VAL A 446 13.57 -9.98 -0.60
CA VAL A 446 14.19 -9.13 0.43
C VAL A 446 14.28 -7.70 -0.06
N ALA A 447 14.21 -6.75 0.85
CA ALA A 447 14.12 -5.33 0.54
C ALA A 447 15.34 -4.53 1.04
N PRO A 448 16.53 -4.66 0.40
CA PRO A 448 17.65 -3.78 0.69
C PRO A 448 17.39 -2.34 0.23
N GLU A 449 16.56 -2.14 -0.77
CA GLU A 449 16.14 -0.90 -1.42
C GLU A 449 17.24 -0.22 -2.23
N HIS A 450 18.48 -0.20 -1.75
CA HIS A 450 19.67 0.35 -2.41
C HIS A 450 20.94 -0.35 -1.89
N ILE A 451 22.12 0.02 -2.44
CA ILE A 451 23.41 -0.49 -1.96
C ILE A 451 24.38 0.63 -1.56
N SER A 452 24.14 1.85 -1.98
CA SER A 452 24.97 2.98 -1.54
C SER A 452 24.60 3.36 -0.10
N ASN A 453 25.59 3.38 0.79
CA ASN A 453 25.40 3.73 2.20
C ASN A 453 24.87 5.17 2.38
N ALA A 454 25.20 6.08 1.45
CA ALA A 454 24.66 7.42 1.44
C ALA A 454 23.12 7.42 1.27
N VAL A 455 22.59 6.63 0.32
CA VAL A 455 21.16 6.49 0.08
C VAL A 455 20.49 5.66 1.17
N LEU A 456 21.11 4.55 1.59
CA LEU A 456 20.61 3.69 2.67
C LEU A 456 20.39 4.47 3.97
N SER A 457 21.29 5.41 4.27
CA SER A 457 21.12 6.29 5.44
C SER A 457 19.88 7.19 5.33
N ARG A 458 19.55 7.67 4.15
CA ARG A 458 18.32 8.46 3.90
C ARG A 458 17.05 7.62 3.86
N LEU A 459 17.18 6.33 3.55
CA LEU A 459 16.09 5.36 3.61
C LEU A 459 15.79 4.87 5.05
N GLY A 460 16.70 5.10 6.01
CA GLY A 460 16.61 4.49 7.34
C GLY A 460 16.82 2.98 7.30
N LYS A 461 17.70 2.51 6.41
CA LYS A 461 18.05 1.10 6.19
C LYS A 461 19.45 0.78 6.73
N PRO A 462 19.71 -0.49 7.06
CA PRO A 462 21.06 -0.91 7.44
C PRO A 462 22.08 -0.72 6.31
N SER A 463 23.35 -0.68 6.65
CA SER A 463 24.41 -0.54 5.68
C SER A 463 24.52 -1.76 4.74
N VAL A 464 25.12 -1.56 3.57
CA VAL A 464 25.29 -2.62 2.55
C VAL A 464 26.08 -3.82 3.07
N GLU A 465 26.99 -3.62 4.03
CA GLU A 465 27.78 -4.69 4.64
C GLU A 465 26.87 -5.70 5.37
N VAL A 466 25.82 -5.24 6.03
CA VAL A 466 24.82 -6.10 6.69
C VAL A 466 24.07 -6.91 5.64
N TYR A 467 23.68 -6.28 4.54
CA TYR A 467 23.02 -6.99 3.43
C TYR A 467 23.94 -8.03 2.79
N ASN A 468 25.19 -7.68 2.51
CA ASN A 468 26.17 -8.62 1.93
C ASN A 468 26.43 -9.82 2.86
N SER A 469 26.49 -9.57 4.18
CA SER A 469 26.64 -10.62 5.18
C SER A 469 25.43 -11.57 5.17
N PHE A 470 24.21 -11.03 5.02
CA PHE A 470 23.00 -11.83 4.86
C PHE A 470 23.00 -12.65 3.57
N VAL A 471 23.39 -12.05 2.43
CA VAL A 471 23.48 -12.75 1.14
C VAL A 471 24.42 -13.94 1.24
N LYS A 472 25.58 -13.74 1.89
CA LYS A 472 26.55 -14.82 2.13
C LYS A 472 25.95 -15.91 3.02
N ALA A 473 25.40 -15.54 4.18
CA ALA A 473 24.82 -16.50 5.11
C ALA A 473 23.69 -17.32 4.47
N TYR A 474 22.83 -16.68 3.65
CA TYR A 474 21.77 -17.35 2.92
C TYR A 474 22.30 -18.36 1.88
N LYS A 475 23.32 -17.97 1.10
CA LYS A 475 23.97 -18.86 0.13
C LYS A 475 24.65 -20.06 0.81
N ASP A 476 25.38 -19.81 1.89
CA ASP A 476 26.09 -20.84 2.66
C ASP A 476 25.08 -21.83 3.29
N MET A 477 23.95 -21.32 3.83
CA MET A 477 22.90 -22.15 4.37
C MET A 477 22.26 -23.04 3.29
N ASN A 478 21.92 -22.48 2.13
CA ASN A 478 21.36 -23.26 1.01
C ASN A 478 22.30 -24.35 0.52
N LYS A 479 23.60 -24.04 0.44
CA LYS A 479 24.62 -25.05 0.11
C LYS A 479 24.65 -26.16 1.15
N LYS A 480 24.59 -25.83 2.46
CA LYS A 480 24.60 -26.79 3.56
C LYS A 480 23.40 -27.74 3.54
N ILE A 481 22.21 -27.22 3.20
CA ILE A 481 20.96 -28.03 3.15
C ILE A 481 20.69 -28.65 1.77
N GLY A 482 21.59 -28.45 0.79
CA GLY A 482 21.44 -29.01 -0.56
C GLY A 482 20.30 -28.43 -1.40
N LYS A 483 19.93 -27.15 -1.17
CA LYS A 483 18.86 -26.49 -1.91
C LYS A 483 19.38 -25.42 -2.84
N GLU A 484 18.69 -25.26 -3.97
CA GLU A 484 18.94 -24.20 -4.94
C GLU A 484 17.82 -23.15 -4.84
N GLN A 485 18.07 -22.11 -4.04
CA GLN A 485 17.14 -21.00 -3.80
C GLN A 485 17.83 -19.67 -4.07
N TYR A 486 17.04 -18.70 -4.58
CA TYR A 486 17.54 -17.40 -5.03
C TYR A 486 16.96 -16.26 -4.22
N LEU A 487 17.78 -15.23 -3.98
CA LEU A 487 17.31 -13.97 -3.44
C LEU A 487 16.77 -13.08 -4.58
N VAL A 488 15.63 -12.46 -4.35
CA VAL A 488 15.04 -11.45 -5.23
C VAL A 488 15.05 -10.11 -4.49
N PRO A 489 16.07 -9.26 -4.70
CA PRO A 489 16.14 -7.97 -4.04
C PRO A 489 15.14 -6.98 -4.64
N TYR A 490 14.36 -6.34 -3.78
CA TYR A 490 13.62 -5.14 -4.13
C TYR A 490 14.56 -3.95 -4.08
N LEU A 491 14.59 -3.18 -5.19
CA LEU A 491 15.45 -2.01 -5.36
C LEU A 491 14.61 -0.82 -5.77
N MET A 492 15.00 0.35 -5.25
CA MET A 492 14.29 1.61 -5.44
C MET A 492 15.20 2.62 -6.14
N SER A 493 14.70 3.24 -7.22
CA SER A 493 15.38 4.35 -7.88
C SER A 493 14.88 5.70 -7.39
N SER A 494 15.68 6.73 -7.55
CA SER A 494 15.30 8.14 -7.39
C SER A 494 14.79 8.51 -5.99
N HIS A 495 15.21 7.79 -4.94
CA HIS A 495 14.95 8.21 -3.56
C HIS A 495 15.74 9.49 -3.23
N PRO A 496 15.22 10.41 -2.37
CA PRO A 496 16.01 11.53 -1.88
C PRO A 496 17.40 11.11 -1.39
N GLY A 497 18.44 11.80 -1.87
CA GLY A 497 19.84 11.46 -1.66
C GLY A 497 20.46 10.59 -2.74
N SER A 498 19.71 10.08 -3.72
CA SER A 498 20.23 9.33 -4.87
C SER A 498 20.54 10.26 -6.05
N THR A 499 21.80 10.44 -6.36
CA THR A 499 22.27 11.10 -7.58
C THR A 499 22.58 10.06 -8.67
N LEU A 500 23.02 10.50 -9.85
CA LEU A 500 23.51 9.57 -10.89
C LEU A 500 24.69 8.74 -10.41
N LYS A 501 25.53 9.28 -9.50
CA LYS A 501 26.67 8.54 -8.94
C LYS A 501 26.20 7.30 -8.17
N GLU A 502 25.29 7.46 -7.23
CA GLU A 502 24.77 6.35 -6.43
C GLU A 502 23.94 5.36 -7.27
N ALA A 503 23.26 5.85 -8.32
CA ALA A 503 22.54 5.00 -9.26
C ALA A 503 23.50 4.14 -10.12
N ILE A 504 24.64 4.69 -10.51
CA ILE A 504 25.70 3.95 -11.22
C ILE A 504 26.36 2.92 -10.29
N GLU A 505 26.65 3.29 -9.04
CA GLU A 505 27.14 2.38 -8.01
C GLU A 505 26.24 1.15 -7.85
N LEU A 506 24.91 1.37 -7.84
CA LEU A 506 23.94 0.29 -7.83
C LEU A 506 23.99 -0.58 -9.10
N ALA A 507 24.16 0.04 -10.28
CA ALA A 507 24.26 -0.70 -11.54
C ALA A 507 25.52 -1.55 -11.59
N GLU A 508 26.66 -1.04 -11.10
CA GLU A 508 27.92 -1.78 -10.99
C GLU A 508 27.77 -2.98 -10.04
N TYR A 509 27.14 -2.78 -8.87
CA TYR A 509 26.85 -3.87 -7.93
C TYR A 509 26.00 -4.98 -8.57
N LEU A 510 24.96 -4.62 -9.32
CA LEU A 510 24.10 -5.57 -10.04
C LEU A 510 24.87 -6.32 -11.16
N ARG A 511 25.79 -5.64 -11.85
CA ARG A 511 26.69 -6.25 -12.82
C ARG A 511 27.54 -7.33 -12.16
N ASP A 512 28.15 -7.02 -11.02
CA ASP A 512 29.06 -7.91 -10.30
C ASP A 512 28.34 -9.12 -9.70
N LEU A 513 27.07 -8.93 -9.29
CA LEU A 513 26.20 -10.04 -8.89
C LEU A 513 25.72 -10.91 -10.07
N GLY A 514 25.88 -10.44 -11.32
CA GLY A 514 25.34 -11.10 -12.50
C GLY A 514 23.82 -11.11 -12.58
N TYR A 515 23.13 -10.26 -11.78
CA TYR A 515 21.70 -10.19 -11.65
C TYR A 515 21.14 -8.90 -12.27
N MET A 516 19.98 -9.00 -12.90
CA MET A 516 19.22 -7.86 -13.37
C MET A 516 17.76 -8.02 -12.91
N PRO A 517 17.24 -7.07 -12.10
CA PRO A 517 15.89 -7.14 -11.62
C PRO A 517 14.88 -6.97 -12.76
N GLU A 518 13.85 -7.82 -12.80
CA GLU A 518 12.75 -7.69 -13.75
C GLU A 518 11.86 -6.49 -13.42
N GLN A 519 11.68 -6.23 -12.12
CA GLN A 519 10.88 -5.12 -11.61
C GLN A 519 11.76 -4.13 -10.86
N VAL A 520 11.58 -2.86 -11.16
CA VAL A 520 12.21 -1.73 -10.46
C VAL A 520 11.10 -0.84 -9.93
N GLN A 521 11.25 -0.45 -8.67
CA GLN A 521 10.37 0.54 -8.04
C GLN A 521 11.04 1.92 -8.08
N ASP A 522 10.33 2.91 -8.58
CA ASP A 522 10.73 4.29 -8.37
C ASP A 522 10.22 4.74 -6.99
N PHE A 523 10.97 5.61 -6.31
CA PHE A 523 10.50 6.20 -5.07
C PHE A 523 9.12 6.87 -5.29
N TYR A 524 8.15 6.46 -4.49
CA TYR A 524 6.79 6.96 -4.52
C TYR A 524 6.59 7.91 -3.33
N PRO A 525 6.42 9.23 -3.56
CA PRO A 525 6.21 10.18 -2.47
C PRO A 525 4.83 9.97 -1.81
N THR A 526 4.79 9.06 -0.84
CA THR A 526 3.59 8.78 -0.04
C THR A 526 3.46 9.84 1.05
N PRO A 527 2.27 10.48 1.22
CA PRO A 527 2.08 11.49 2.25
C PRO A 527 2.50 11.01 3.64
N SER A 528 2.88 11.94 4.50
CA SER A 528 3.26 11.67 5.90
C SER A 528 4.44 10.71 6.09
N THR A 529 5.43 10.73 5.19
CA THR A 529 6.69 10.01 5.37
C THR A 529 7.89 10.96 5.39
N ILE A 530 8.95 10.60 6.11
CA ILE A 530 10.21 11.37 6.16
C ILE A 530 10.75 11.58 4.74
N SER A 531 10.73 10.53 3.91
CA SER A 531 11.23 10.59 2.54
C SER A 531 10.41 11.53 1.66
N THR A 532 9.10 11.62 1.85
CA THR A 532 8.24 12.58 1.13
C THR A 532 8.48 14.01 1.60
N CYS A 533 8.72 14.21 2.89
CA CYS A 533 9.14 15.51 3.41
C CYS A 533 10.46 15.94 2.77
N MET A 534 11.49 15.07 2.74
CA MET A 534 12.75 15.35 2.03
C MET A 534 12.52 15.63 0.55
N TYR A 535 11.66 14.85 -0.11
CA TYR A 535 11.37 14.99 -1.54
C TYR A 535 10.78 16.37 -1.89
N TYR A 536 9.82 16.83 -1.09
CA TYR A 536 9.15 18.12 -1.32
C TYR A 536 10.03 19.31 -0.93
N THR A 537 10.67 19.22 0.25
CA THR A 537 11.38 20.37 0.82
C THR A 537 12.82 20.49 0.35
N GLY A 538 13.46 19.39 -0.01
CA GLY A 538 14.91 19.32 -0.22
C GLY A 538 15.69 19.37 1.10
N LEU A 539 15.03 19.14 2.25
CA LEU A 539 15.61 19.21 3.58
C LEU A 539 15.37 17.90 4.35
N ASP A 540 16.33 17.52 5.15
CA ASP A 540 16.16 16.48 6.17
C ASP A 540 15.35 17.08 7.34
N PRO A 541 14.14 16.58 7.65
CA PRO A 541 13.25 17.22 8.63
C PRO A 541 13.82 17.24 10.05
N ALA A 542 14.67 16.27 10.41
CA ALA A 542 15.26 16.22 11.76
C ALA A 542 16.39 17.22 11.96
N THR A 543 17.14 17.55 10.89
CA THR A 543 18.36 18.38 10.97
C THR A 543 18.26 19.69 10.20
N LEU A 544 17.26 19.83 9.35
CA LEU A 544 17.06 20.91 8.38
C LEU A 544 18.26 21.12 7.42
N LYS A 545 19.10 20.11 7.27
CA LYS A 545 20.21 20.12 6.30
C LYS A 545 19.71 19.80 4.91
N PRO A 546 20.31 20.39 3.86
CA PRO A 546 19.94 20.10 2.47
C PRO A 546 20.10 18.61 2.12
N VAL A 547 19.18 18.11 1.32
CA VAL A 547 19.18 16.77 0.74
C VAL A 547 18.96 16.90 -0.76
N TYR A 548 19.81 16.24 -1.54
CA TYR A 548 19.60 16.18 -2.98
C TYR A 548 18.31 15.44 -3.33
N VAL A 549 17.55 15.98 -4.27
CA VAL A 549 16.29 15.37 -4.74
C VAL A 549 16.23 15.42 -6.26
N THR A 550 16.08 14.27 -6.87
CA THR A 550 15.84 14.15 -8.31
C THR A 550 14.39 14.51 -8.62
N THR A 551 14.15 15.73 -9.06
CA THR A 551 12.80 16.20 -9.48
C THR A 551 12.59 16.11 -10.99
N ASN A 552 13.66 16.14 -11.79
CA ASN A 552 13.61 16.06 -13.25
C ASN A 552 13.16 14.66 -13.70
N PRO A 553 12.05 14.53 -14.48
CA PRO A 553 11.57 13.22 -14.95
C PRO A 553 12.58 12.46 -15.82
N HIS A 554 13.40 13.18 -16.58
CA HIS A 554 14.42 12.55 -17.44
C HIS A 554 15.55 11.95 -16.60
N GLU A 555 16.00 12.63 -15.56
CA GLU A 555 16.98 12.07 -14.62
C GLU A 555 16.43 10.87 -13.86
N LYS A 556 15.17 10.92 -13.42
CA LYS A 556 14.50 9.73 -12.84
C LYS A 556 14.50 8.56 -13.82
N ALA A 557 14.23 8.81 -15.09
CA ALA A 557 14.28 7.77 -16.12
C ALA A 557 15.69 7.20 -16.31
N MET A 558 16.73 8.03 -16.25
CA MET A 558 18.13 7.58 -16.27
C MET A 558 18.49 6.71 -15.06
N GLN A 559 18.16 7.15 -13.84
CA GLN A 559 18.41 6.35 -12.63
C GLN A 559 17.71 5.00 -12.66
N ARG A 560 16.45 4.98 -13.12
CA ARG A 560 15.70 3.73 -13.32
C ARG A 560 16.34 2.83 -14.39
N ALA A 561 16.76 3.42 -15.51
CA ALA A 561 17.38 2.67 -16.62
C ALA A 561 18.69 2.00 -16.20
N LEU A 562 19.47 2.64 -15.32
CA LEU A 562 20.71 2.08 -14.77
C LEU A 562 20.49 0.77 -14.01
N ILE A 563 19.38 0.62 -13.28
CA ILE A 563 19.05 -0.64 -12.59
C ILE A 563 18.77 -1.76 -13.59
N GLN A 564 18.27 -1.43 -14.77
CA GLN A 564 17.98 -2.37 -15.86
C GLN A 564 18.88 -2.11 -17.08
N TYR A 565 20.15 -1.83 -16.87
CA TYR A 565 21.11 -1.40 -17.88
C TYR A 565 21.29 -2.38 -19.06
N ARG A 566 21.03 -3.70 -18.85
CA ARG A 566 21.08 -4.72 -19.92
C ARG A 566 19.88 -4.70 -20.85
N ASN A 567 18.80 -4.00 -20.49
CA ASN A 567 17.62 -3.89 -21.36
C ASN A 567 17.96 -3.01 -22.58
N PRO A 568 17.86 -3.53 -23.82
CA PRO A 568 18.21 -2.76 -25.00
C PRO A 568 17.43 -1.45 -25.18
N LYS A 569 16.23 -1.36 -24.62
CA LYS A 569 15.40 -0.15 -24.65
C LYS A 569 15.93 0.96 -23.77
N ASN A 570 16.78 0.64 -22.80
CA ASN A 570 17.35 1.60 -21.84
C ASN A 570 18.71 2.13 -22.31
N TYR A 571 19.24 1.64 -23.42
CA TYR A 571 20.61 1.92 -23.85
C TYR A 571 20.93 3.43 -23.86
N ASP A 572 20.11 4.24 -24.54
CA ASP A 572 20.37 5.65 -24.72
C ASP A 572 20.36 6.42 -23.39
N LEU A 573 19.42 6.09 -22.49
CA LEU A 573 19.36 6.66 -21.14
C LEU A 573 20.56 6.25 -20.29
N VAL A 574 21.02 5.00 -20.38
CA VAL A 574 22.19 4.51 -19.66
C VAL A 574 23.45 5.19 -20.19
N HIS A 575 23.61 5.27 -21.51
CA HIS A 575 24.74 5.96 -22.13
C HIS A 575 24.81 7.42 -21.70
N GLU A 576 23.69 8.15 -21.80
CA GLU A 576 23.60 9.54 -21.38
C GLU A 576 23.93 9.71 -19.88
N ALA A 577 23.42 8.82 -19.03
CA ALA A 577 23.70 8.87 -17.60
C ALA A 577 25.18 8.68 -17.28
N LEU A 578 25.84 7.75 -17.97
CA LEU A 578 27.28 7.49 -17.80
C LEU A 578 28.13 8.69 -18.27
N VAL A 579 27.81 9.28 -19.44
CA VAL A 579 28.52 10.46 -19.94
C VAL A 579 28.31 11.66 -19.00
N LYS A 580 27.07 11.94 -18.57
CA LYS A 580 26.77 13.02 -17.61
C LYS A 580 27.48 12.87 -16.27
N ALA A 581 27.73 11.63 -15.84
CA ALA A 581 28.42 11.35 -14.59
C ALA A 581 29.95 11.24 -14.76
N GLY A 582 30.50 11.43 -15.97
CA GLY A 582 31.94 11.24 -16.26
C GLY A 582 32.42 9.80 -16.08
N ARG A 583 31.55 8.83 -16.37
CA ARG A 583 31.80 7.38 -16.19
C ARG A 583 31.81 6.66 -17.54
N GLU A 584 32.42 7.24 -18.57
CA GLU A 584 32.58 6.64 -19.88
C GLU A 584 33.50 5.37 -19.81
N ASP A 585 34.24 5.21 -18.74
CA ASP A 585 35.00 3.99 -18.42
C ASP A 585 34.14 2.73 -18.31
N LEU A 586 32.81 2.92 -18.11
CA LEU A 586 31.81 1.85 -18.07
C LEU A 586 31.18 1.56 -19.44
N ILE A 587 31.59 2.26 -20.49
CA ILE A 587 31.18 2.03 -21.88
C ILE A 587 32.32 1.34 -22.62
N GLY A 588 32.18 0.05 -22.90
CA GLY A 588 33.25 -0.72 -23.52
C GLY A 588 32.95 -2.21 -23.63
N PHE A 589 33.99 -2.99 -23.90
CA PHE A 589 33.88 -4.44 -24.06
C PHE A 589 34.40 -5.21 -22.84
N ASP A 590 35.01 -4.52 -21.90
CA ASP A 590 35.56 -5.13 -20.68
C ASP A 590 34.47 -5.63 -19.75
N LYS A 591 34.80 -6.56 -18.86
CA LYS A 591 33.86 -7.11 -17.85
C LYS A 591 33.34 -6.04 -16.88
N LYS A 592 34.11 -4.97 -16.66
CA LYS A 592 33.70 -3.84 -15.81
C LYS A 592 32.62 -2.93 -16.48
N CYS A 593 32.48 -2.99 -17.81
CA CYS A 593 31.59 -2.10 -18.53
C CYS A 593 30.12 -2.54 -18.35
N LEU A 594 29.21 -1.56 -18.27
CA LEU A 594 27.78 -1.77 -18.18
C LEU A 594 27.13 -1.96 -19.56
N ILE A 595 27.58 -1.18 -20.53
CA ILE A 595 27.09 -1.23 -21.92
C ILE A 595 28.23 -1.24 -22.92
N LYS A 596 27.96 -1.80 -24.10
CA LYS A 596 28.90 -1.79 -25.23
C LYS A 596 28.73 -0.53 -26.07
N PRO A 597 29.79 0.04 -26.68
CA PRO A 597 29.65 1.15 -27.61
C PRO A 597 28.72 0.74 -28.79
N ARG A 598 27.82 1.64 -29.17
CA ARG A 598 27.03 1.54 -30.41
C ARG A 598 27.45 2.68 -31.31
N LYS A 599 27.43 2.44 -32.63
CA LYS A 599 27.53 3.56 -33.59
C LYS A 599 26.32 4.45 -33.38
N MET A 600 26.52 5.64 -32.86
CA MET A 600 25.44 6.65 -32.84
C MET A 600 25.16 7.02 -34.28
N HIS A 601 23.93 6.85 -34.73
CA HIS A 601 23.47 7.49 -35.96
C HIS A 601 23.37 9.00 -35.65
N THR A 602 24.40 9.74 -36.07
CA THR A 602 24.35 11.20 -36.15
C THR A 602 23.53 11.56 -37.37
N ASP A 603 22.22 11.45 -37.30
CA ASP A 603 21.34 12.10 -38.25
C ASP A 603 20.10 12.60 -37.51
N GLY A 604 20.04 13.94 -37.43
CA GLY A 604 18.86 14.67 -37.06
C GLY A 604 17.77 14.44 -38.12
N GLY A 605 16.67 13.88 -37.69
CA GLY A 605 15.49 13.72 -38.54
C GLY A 605 14.52 12.71 -37.93
N TRP A 606 13.51 13.23 -37.32
CA TRP A 606 12.34 12.45 -36.95
C TRP A 606 11.53 12.09 -38.21
N ASP A 607 11.99 11.09 -38.98
CA ASP A 607 11.19 10.52 -40.06
C ASP A 607 10.30 9.39 -39.51
N ARG A 608 9.03 9.68 -39.43
CA ARG A 608 7.97 8.71 -39.27
C ARG A 608 7.92 7.83 -40.53
N LYS A 609 8.60 6.71 -40.55
CA LYS A 609 8.31 5.64 -41.53
C LYS A 609 6.97 4.99 -41.19
N ARG A 610 5.92 5.48 -41.87
CA ARG A 610 4.71 4.72 -42.11
C ARG A 610 5.07 3.52 -43.00
N SER A 611 4.76 2.34 -42.56
CA SER A 611 4.75 1.13 -43.41
C SER A 611 3.80 1.33 -44.56
N LYS A 612 4.35 1.22 -45.75
CA LYS A 612 3.59 1.10 -46.99
C LYS A 612 3.07 -0.34 -47.13
N SER A 613 1.77 -0.50 -47.22
CA SER A 613 1.16 -1.55 -48.03
C SER A 613 -0.06 -0.94 -48.73
N ASP A 614 -0.04 -1.16 -50.01
CA ASP A 614 -1.08 -1.19 -51.04
C ASP A 614 -1.36 0.07 -51.87
N LYS A 615 -1.10 -0.21 -53.11
CA LYS A 615 -1.21 0.62 -54.32
C LYS A 615 -2.66 0.74 -54.82
N ASN A 616 -2.83 1.82 -55.54
CA ASN A 616 -3.75 2.11 -56.67
C ASN A 616 -5.11 2.74 -56.32
N SER A 617 -5.28 3.97 -56.66
CA SER A 617 -5.74 4.45 -57.98
C SER A 617 -6.05 5.96 -57.96
N ASN A 618 -5.73 6.57 -59.07
CA ASN A 618 -5.93 7.95 -59.55
C ASN A 618 -7.28 8.60 -59.22
N SER A 619 -7.33 9.87 -58.91
CA SER A 619 -7.60 10.99 -59.82
C SER A 619 -8.09 12.24 -59.06
N SER A 620 -7.41 13.32 -59.28
CA SER A 620 -7.76 14.68 -59.61
C SER A 620 -8.96 15.42 -59.00
N TYR A 621 -8.64 16.65 -58.61
CA TYR A 621 -9.38 17.94 -58.65
C TYR A 621 -10.60 18.22 -57.77
N GLY A 622 -10.53 19.34 -57.10
CA GLY A 622 -11.66 20.23 -56.93
C GLY A 622 -11.86 20.86 -55.57
N SER A 623 -11.47 22.10 -55.50
CA SER A 623 -11.84 23.10 -54.50
C SER A 623 -13.36 23.25 -54.35
N GLY A 624 -13.83 23.57 -53.11
CA GLY A 624 -15.18 24.11 -53.04
C GLY A 624 -15.81 24.08 -51.64
N LYS A 625 -16.14 25.24 -51.22
CA LYS A 625 -16.73 25.74 -49.97
C LYS A 625 -18.14 25.21 -49.64
N ASN A 626 -18.44 25.21 -48.38
CA ASN A 626 -19.70 25.60 -47.70
C ASN A 626 -20.93 24.70 -47.65
N ALA A 627 -21.35 24.56 -46.40
CA ALA A 627 -22.73 24.73 -45.90
C ALA A 627 -23.76 23.61 -45.99
N GLY A 628 -24.29 23.25 -44.85
CA GLY A 628 -25.72 23.16 -44.66
C GLY A 628 -26.38 21.81 -44.51
N ILE A 629 -26.70 21.43 -43.26
CA ILE A 629 -28.02 20.98 -42.78
C ILE A 629 -28.84 19.98 -43.69
N LYS A 630 -29.11 18.80 -43.18
CA LYS A 630 -30.44 18.32 -42.75
C LYS A 630 -30.54 16.78 -42.61
N LYS A 631 -31.36 16.44 -41.60
CA LYS A 631 -31.97 15.16 -41.24
C LYS A 631 -32.54 14.35 -42.39
N THR A 632 -32.53 13.01 -42.25
CA THR A 632 -33.74 12.15 -42.19
C THR A 632 -33.37 10.66 -42.16
N THR A 633 -33.76 9.99 -41.15
CA THR A 633 -34.66 8.84 -40.88
C THR A 633 -34.87 7.76 -41.94
N LYS A 634 -34.97 6.52 -41.41
CA LYS A 634 -35.71 5.30 -41.87
C LYS A 634 -34.90 4.34 -42.74
N ASN A 635 -35.05 3.03 -42.66
CA ASN A 635 -35.83 2.02 -41.94
C ASN A 635 -35.23 0.65 -42.26
N VAL A 636 -35.21 -0.25 -41.28
CA VAL A 636 -35.80 -1.61 -41.24
C VAL A 636 -35.69 -2.49 -42.49
N THR A 637 -35.11 -3.65 -42.38
CA THR A 637 -35.81 -4.92 -42.52
C THR A 637 -34.94 -6.15 -42.15
N GLU A 638 -35.60 -7.04 -41.47
CA GLU A 638 -35.25 -8.41 -41.11
C GLU A 638 -35.00 -9.33 -42.28
N ARG A 639 -34.24 -10.41 -42.07
CA ARG A 639 -34.67 -11.81 -42.36
C ARG A 639 -33.64 -12.84 -41.86
N LYS A 640 -34.08 -13.60 -41.05
CA LYS A 640 -34.20 -14.97 -40.56
C LYS A 640 -33.56 -16.08 -41.39
N LYS A 641 -33.10 -17.10 -40.63
CA LYS A 641 -33.09 -18.58 -40.81
C LYS A 641 -31.89 -19.14 -41.58
N ASN A 642 -31.27 -20.27 -41.25
CA ASN A 642 -31.51 -21.45 -40.43
C ASN A 642 -30.18 -22.24 -40.37
N SER A 643 -29.87 -22.82 -39.29
CA SER A 643 -29.86 -24.23 -38.84
C SER A 643 -28.67 -25.12 -39.19
N ASN A 644 -28.24 -25.80 -38.15
CA ASN A 644 -27.68 -27.16 -38.05
C ASN A 644 -26.20 -27.43 -38.34
N GLY A 645 -25.58 -28.00 -37.29
CA GLY A 645 -24.55 -29.00 -37.52
C GLY A 645 -23.52 -29.13 -36.39
N VAL A 646 -23.75 -30.11 -35.57
CA VAL A 646 -22.90 -30.74 -34.53
C VAL A 646 -21.49 -31.02 -35.06
N SER A 647 -20.44 -30.73 -34.24
CA SER A 647 -19.54 -31.75 -33.69
C SER A 647 -18.36 -31.16 -32.90
N THR A 648 -18.19 -31.75 -31.79
CA THR A 648 -17.06 -31.89 -30.85
C THR A 648 -15.67 -31.75 -31.43
N ALA A 649 -14.79 -30.97 -30.75
CA ALA A 649 -13.47 -31.41 -30.32
C ALA A 649 -12.78 -30.30 -29.53
N GLY A 650 -12.43 -30.60 -28.27
CA GLY A 650 -11.71 -29.74 -27.39
C GLY A 650 -10.25 -29.59 -27.79
N THR A 651 -9.71 -28.42 -27.56
CA THR A 651 -8.25 -28.24 -27.46
C THR A 651 -7.95 -27.31 -26.29
N ALA A 652 -7.37 -27.92 -25.28
CA ALA A 652 -6.82 -27.29 -24.11
C ALA A 652 -5.60 -26.45 -24.49
N HIS A 653 -5.64 -25.15 -24.28
CA HIS A 653 -4.44 -24.30 -24.32
C HIS A 653 -3.64 -24.43 -23.04
N LYS A 654 -2.57 -25.22 -23.09
CA LYS A 654 -1.50 -25.24 -22.09
C LYS A 654 -0.74 -23.92 -22.12
N LYS A 655 -0.80 -23.17 -21.02
CA LYS A 655 0.13 -22.06 -20.74
C LYS A 655 1.54 -22.63 -20.60
N LYS A 656 2.44 -22.29 -21.49
CA LYS A 656 3.87 -22.58 -21.38
C LYS A 656 4.50 -21.63 -20.38
N THR A 657 4.96 -22.16 -19.26
CA THR A 657 5.92 -21.51 -18.36
C THR A 657 7.30 -21.57 -19.01
N ILE A 658 7.92 -20.42 -19.23
CA ILE A 658 9.27 -20.33 -19.79
C ILE A 658 10.26 -20.71 -18.68
N ARG A 659 10.86 -21.89 -18.79
CA ARG A 659 12.04 -22.29 -18.05
C ARG A 659 13.29 -21.78 -18.79
N ASN A 660 14.07 -20.93 -18.12
CA ASN A 660 15.42 -20.58 -18.59
C ASN A 660 16.33 -21.81 -18.50
N VAL A 661 16.74 -22.33 -19.65
CA VAL A 661 17.72 -23.41 -19.74
C VAL A 661 19.09 -22.79 -19.95
N HIS A 662 19.95 -22.85 -18.95
CA HIS A 662 21.39 -22.61 -19.14
C HIS A 662 22.03 -23.84 -19.79
N LYS A 663 22.44 -23.71 -21.04
CA LYS A 663 23.34 -24.68 -21.68
C LYS A 663 24.75 -24.54 -21.10
N LYS A 664 25.21 -25.58 -20.40
CA LYS A 664 26.63 -25.80 -20.13
C LYS A 664 27.36 -26.03 -21.47
N LYS A 665 28.40 -25.27 -21.77
CA LYS A 665 29.44 -25.67 -22.69
C LYS A 665 30.61 -26.20 -21.86
N ARG A 666 31.11 -27.34 -22.31
CA ARG A 666 32.34 -28.01 -21.84
C ARG A 666 33.55 -27.11 -22.01
#